data_9da9da2c0b0a18e5851d4d9f1ff09ae4
#
_entry.id   9da9da2c0b0a18e5851d4d9f1ff09ae4
#
_cell.length_a   1.000
_cell.length_b   1.000
_cell.length_c   1.000
_cell.angle_alpha   90.00
_cell.angle_beta   90.00
_cell.angle_gamma   90.00
#
_symmetry.space_group_name_H-M   'P 1'
#
loop_
_entity.id
_entity.type
_entity.pdbx_description
1 polymer ?
#
loop_
_entity_poly.entity_id
_entity_poly.type
_entity_poly.pdbx_seq_one_letter_code
_entity_poly.pdbx_strand_id
1 'polypeptide(L)'
;WRAGSIDHRAATASASVLDVQADSLDNRGGGLLSTGTQAASVQVRDLLDNGTGGSIASNGDLRLGAGTFGNAGGQVQQAGNGMLRIAAGSLAGSGGRLLSNGGLTVSGGAIDLSGGTTSAQWIGISADSLSTAGGTLLAAGHDGAQLTIGGTLDNTAGTLSSNGDVTVQAGRVLNRGGSVVAAGGAALQIAAASVLDNSQGGRLAASGDVSVRAAALDNTQGAIEHAGDGTLSVAAQTLQGAGGKLLTQGSLQLSGGDLELGAGSTTQAKQITLVADTLNTAGGHVMATGDQAMTLRLSGALDNDGGSIAGNGALAVQAGVLSNRGGTLTAAGSAESDIVVSGQLDNTQGTVASNGSLLSIAADQLINAHGTLSHTGSQGLRLTANGVTNTQGSIVSSAALTLAANTVDQRQGTLGAASLQVQAGTLDNSGGGRIVASGNAASVLHAQSLNNAGGTVASNGDLTLQATSLDNTQGAIQHAGSGQLQIAADTLSGSGGSIVSNGTLGITGQNTDLSHGTTSAQTIGIATGRLSTAGGHLTASGTQALNLNVGGTLDNTGGTIAGNGVLALNAQRLLNAQGSVQAAGQGLSTLRIAQDVQNQQGKLLLGGAGQFNAASLANQGGIVSAAGNALQVQVDGALDNHAHGVISSAGQLALTAGTLDNRSTGTVVAGSDLSGQIGGALDNDAGILQASGAVQLQSAGLSNRAGSVVGGTLSVDTQGQALDNSGGTLGSQNGGLALHSGALINAGGRVQAKTDLSVQTDGQAIVNTGSGANGGLLAGGGLQVDGGSLDNRGGVVFAQGDARLGLSTVDNSAAGSLSAAGNLALNAAMLNNAGGRVQGGQNLALALGGDLNNQAGLLAANGLLSLTAATLDNRNTFTASNALGVQAGQLQLRAQALNNQQGQLLSNGASSMQLSAWLDNSGGRIASGGSLNTHADAVTNTAGMLRSQGNQFMAARALSGDGQVQSQGDLGLSLHESLTNTGQL
;
A
#
# COMPACT_ATOMS: atom_id res chain seq x y z
N TRP A 1 -15.78 12.21 95.08
CA TRP A 1 -16.45 11.02 95.50
C TRP A 1 -15.44 9.85 95.47
N ARG A 2 -15.51 9.10 96.59
CA ARG A 2 -14.70 7.81 96.59
C ARG A 2 -15.56 6.77 97.24
N ALA A 3 -15.79 5.67 96.46
CA ALA A 3 -16.65 4.54 96.84
C ALA A 3 -16.34 3.29 96.06
N GLY A 4 -16.70 2.14 96.56
CA GLY A 4 -16.61 0.93 95.77
C GLY A 4 -17.57 0.99 94.59
N SER A 5 -18.81 1.38 94.80
CA SER A 5 -19.83 1.47 93.77
C SER A 5 -20.62 2.75 93.93
N ILE A 6 -20.88 3.45 92.80
CA ILE A 6 -21.67 4.65 92.77
C ILE A 6 -22.82 4.46 91.83
N ASP A 7 -24.04 4.52 92.31
CA ASP A 7 -25.26 4.57 91.49
C ASP A 7 -25.72 6.01 91.40
N HIS A 8 -25.56 6.57 90.18
CA HIS A 8 -25.90 7.99 89.93
C HIS A 8 -26.93 8.10 88.81
N ARG A 9 -27.76 7.04 88.63
CA ARG A 9 -28.75 7.00 87.54
C ARG A 9 -29.81 8.11 87.79
N ALA A 10 -30.13 8.73 86.65
CA ALA A 10 -31.14 9.81 86.59
C ALA A 10 -30.90 10.89 87.70
N ALA A 11 -29.76 11.05 88.25
CA ALA A 11 -29.41 12.03 89.20
C ALA A 11 -28.50 13.13 88.60
N THR A 12 -28.36 14.22 89.23
CA THR A 12 -27.45 15.30 88.81
C THR A 12 -26.55 15.71 89.91
N ALA A 13 -25.25 15.76 89.65
CA ALA A 13 -24.25 16.26 90.52
C ALA A 13 -23.50 17.40 89.83
N SER A 14 -23.33 18.53 90.49
CA SER A 14 -22.60 19.66 89.97
C SER A 14 -21.62 20.20 91.05
N ALA A 15 -20.40 20.48 90.69
CA ALA A 15 -19.34 20.96 91.49
C ALA A 15 -18.38 21.86 90.71
N SER A 16 -17.65 22.73 91.38
CA SER A 16 -16.62 23.50 90.71
C SER A 16 -15.47 22.62 90.18
N VAL A 17 -15.20 21.52 90.91
CA VAL A 17 -14.23 20.52 90.50
C VAL A 17 -14.85 19.14 90.83
N LEU A 18 -14.80 18.28 89.91
CA LEU A 18 -15.29 16.94 90.10
C LEU A 18 -14.10 15.95 90.14
N ASP A 19 -14.02 15.26 91.29
CA ASP A 19 -13.08 14.14 91.48
C ASP A 19 -13.84 12.92 91.92
N VAL A 20 -13.93 11.91 91.05
CA VAL A 20 -14.66 10.69 91.33
C VAL A 20 -13.72 9.50 91.26
N GLN A 21 -13.70 8.66 92.28
CA GLN A 21 -12.95 7.44 92.32
C GLN A 21 -13.87 6.30 92.79
N ALA A 22 -14.06 5.28 92.03
CA ALA A 22 -14.95 4.19 92.30
C ALA A 22 -14.46 2.89 91.70
N ASP A 23 -14.94 1.79 92.19
CA ASP A 23 -14.80 0.51 91.51
C ASP A 23 -15.81 0.45 90.37
N SER A 24 -17.03 0.92 90.59
CA SER A 24 -18.03 1.04 89.52
C SER A 24 -18.82 2.33 89.68
N LEU A 25 -19.26 2.91 88.59
CA LEU A 25 -20.11 4.07 88.52
C LEU A 25 -21.20 3.91 87.45
N ASP A 26 -22.42 3.89 87.85
CA ASP A 26 -23.61 3.91 86.97
C ASP A 26 -24.17 5.33 86.91
N ASN A 27 -23.91 6.04 85.80
CA ASN A 27 -24.42 7.40 85.62
C ASN A 27 -25.49 7.38 84.44
N ARG A 28 -26.16 6.28 84.20
CA ARG A 28 -27.18 6.27 83.18
C ARG A 28 -28.35 7.21 83.47
N GLY A 29 -28.62 8.08 82.46
CA GLY A 29 -29.60 9.21 82.68
C GLY A 29 -29.21 10.19 83.69
N GLY A 30 -28.05 10.05 84.34
CA GLY A 30 -27.55 10.98 85.32
C GLY A 30 -26.65 12.08 84.71
N GLY A 31 -26.36 13.11 85.53
CA GLY A 31 -25.50 14.18 85.04
C GLY A 31 -24.40 14.47 86.07
N LEU A 32 -23.15 14.39 85.60
CA LEU A 32 -21.97 14.79 86.38
C LEU A 32 -21.41 16.08 85.80
N LEU A 33 -21.43 17.18 86.53
CA LEU A 33 -20.99 18.47 85.97
C LEU A 33 -19.91 19.10 86.81
N SER A 34 -18.74 19.36 86.22
CA SER A 34 -17.69 20.18 86.74
C SER A 34 -17.79 21.60 86.21
N THR A 35 -18.21 22.56 87.01
CA THR A 35 -18.47 23.91 86.48
C THR A 35 -17.27 24.84 86.55
N GLY A 36 -16.25 24.51 87.30
CA GLY A 36 -14.99 25.27 87.35
C GLY A 36 -14.04 24.90 86.17
N THR A 37 -13.00 25.70 86.04
CA THR A 37 -12.01 25.57 84.99
C THR A 37 -10.82 24.63 85.33
N GLN A 38 -10.87 24.11 86.59
CA GLN A 38 -9.83 23.17 87.02
C GLN A 38 -10.14 21.76 86.43
N ALA A 39 -9.11 20.95 86.43
CA ALA A 39 -9.25 19.59 85.87
C ALA A 39 -10.25 18.73 86.69
N ALA A 40 -11.20 18.10 86.01
CA ALA A 40 -12.09 17.14 86.56
C ALA A 40 -11.57 15.73 86.31
N SER A 41 -11.80 14.82 87.26
CA SER A 41 -11.34 13.48 87.18
C SER A 41 -12.46 12.47 87.58
N VAL A 42 -12.69 11.49 86.69
CA VAL A 42 -13.55 10.35 87.01
C VAL A 42 -12.75 9.06 86.77
N GLN A 43 -12.35 8.43 87.83
CA GLN A 43 -11.54 7.22 87.78
C GLN A 43 -12.33 6.05 88.36
N VAL A 44 -12.64 5.15 87.50
CA VAL A 44 -13.46 3.96 87.84
C VAL A 44 -12.67 2.67 87.45
N ARG A 45 -12.43 1.84 88.45
CA ARG A 45 -11.54 0.73 88.22
C ARG A 45 -12.17 -0.28 87.25
N ASP A 46 -13.45 -0.59 87.40
CA ASP A 46 -14.11 -1.65 86.64
C ASP A 46 -15.05 -1.08 85.56
N LEU A 47 -16.23 -0.59 85.93
CA LEU A 47 -17.24 -0.13 84.96
C LEU A 47 -17.70 1.29 85.28
N LEU A 48 -17.48 2.18 84.36
CA LEU A 48 -18.14 3.51 84.29
C LEU A 48 -19.27 3.38 83.25
N ASP A 49 -20.51 3.44 83.62
CA ASP A 49 -21.65 3.41 82.78
C ASP A 49 -22.32 4.77 82.69
N ASN A 50 -22.11 5.51 81.60
CA ASN A 50 -22.70 6.79 81.28
C ASN A 50 -23.73 6.68 80.14
N GLY A 51 -24.22 5.43 79.92
CA GLY A 51 -25.14 5.13 78.84
C GLY A 51 -26.51 5.74 79.01
N THR A 52 -27.39 5.51 78.06
CA THR A 52 -28.84 5.86 78.04
C THR A 52 -29.13 7.26 78.53
N GLY A 53 -28.51 8.26 77.99
CA GLY A 53 -28.72 9.68 78.35
C GLY A 53 -27.90 10.20 79.54
N GLY A 54 -26.97 9.40 80.04
CA GLY A 54 -26.05 9.93 81.06
C GLY A 54 -25.17 11.01 80.47
N SER A 55 -24.80 11.96 81.35
CA SER A 55 -24.00 13.11 80.96
C SER A 55 -22.84 13.34 81.95
N ILE A 56 -21.63 13.50 81.45
CA ILE A 56 -20.45 13.87 82.16
C ILE A 56 -19.88 15.11 81.47
N ALA A 57 -19.90 16.24 82.24
CA ALA A 57 -19.45 17.51 81.64
C ALA A 57 -18.46 18.26 82.54
N SER A 58 -17.52 18.96 81.86
CA SER A 58 -16.53 19.77 82.55
C SER A 58 -16.23 21.03 81.78
N ASN A 59 -16.02 22.19 82.52
CA ASN A 59 -15.48 23.42 81.91
C ASN A 59 -13.94 23.44 81.91
N GLY A 60 -13.30 22.61 82.70
CA GLY A 60 -11.87 22.42 82.71
C GLY A 60 -11.45 21.16 82.00
N ASP A 61 -10.18 20.74 82.15
CA ASP A 61 -9.75 19.44 81.71
C ASP A 61 -10.67 18.31 82.26
N LEU A 62 -10.98 17.35 81.47
CA LEU A 62 -11.74 16.21 81.92
C LEU A 62 -10.97 14.90 81.71
N ARG A 63 -10.77 14.15 82.81
CA ARG A 63 -10.06 12.89 82.72
C ARG A 63 -11.00 11.78 83.18
N LEU A 64 -11.22 10.86 82.26
CA LEU A 64 -12.02 9.70 82.57
C LEU A 64 -11.15 8.42 82.41
N GLY A 65 -11.15 7.68 83.51
CA GLY A 65 -10.42 6.36 83.48
C GLY A 65 -11.39 5.27 83.92
N ALA A 66 -11.39 4.15 83.22
CA ALA A 66 -12.24 3.05 83.57
C ALA A 66 -11.65 1.69 83.05
N GLY A 67 -11.99 0.62 83.75
CA GLY A 67 -11.78 -0.71 83.11
C GLY A 67 -12.66 -0.88 81.92
N THR A 68 -13.96 -0.62 82.05
CA THR A 68 -14.92 -0.56 80.94
C THR A 68 -15.67 0.79 81.09
N PHE A 69 -15.73 1.51 79.95
CA PHE A 69 -16.51 2.75 79.93
C PHE A 69 -17.70 2.60 78.96
N GLY A 70 -18.91 2.54 79.55
CA GLY A 70 -20.15 2.54 78.77
C GLY A 70 -20.59 4.00 78.54
N ASN A 71 -20.74 4.45 77.32
CA ASN A 71 -21.27 5.74 76.95
C ASN A 71 -22.35 5.63 75.88
N ALA A 72 -22.94 4.46 75.70
CA ALA A 72 -23.94 4.23 74.64
C ALA A 72 -25.18 5.14 74.91
N GLY A 73 -25.42 6.05 73.93
CA GLY A 73 -26.46 7.06 74.06
C GLY A 73 -26.23 8.08 75.14
N GLY A 74 -25.06 8.09 75.78
CA GLY A 74 -24.67 9.09 76.79
C GLY A 74 -23.85 10.23 76.19
N GLN A 75 -23.52 11.22 77.01
CA GLN A 75 -22.74 12.34 76.57
C GLN A 75 -21.58 12.60 77.53
N VAL A 76 -20.42 12.85 76.98
CA VAL A 76 -19.26 13.42 77.68
C VAL A 76 -18.92 14.72 76.97
N GLN A 77 -18.84 15.77 77.79
CA GLN A 77 -18.56 17.12 77.29
C GLN A 77 -17.48 17.86 78.12
N GLN A 78 -16.44 18.29 77.40
CA GLN A 78 -15.50 19.21 77.92
C GLN A 78 -15.74 20.56 77.23
N ALA A 79 -16.25 21.53 77.94
CA ALA A 79 -16.75 22.80 77.42
C ALA A 79 -15.69 23.91 77.36
N GLY A 80 -14.64 23.83 78.14
CA GLY A 80 -13.54 24.75 78.08
C GLY A 80 -12.51 24.46 76.99
N ASN A 81 -11.39 25.20 77.06
CA ASN A 81 -10.34 24.97 76.00
C ASN A 81 -9.33 23.90 76.47
N GLY A 82 -9.63 23.14 77.47
CA GLY A 82 -8.75 22.11 77.99
C GLY A 82 -8.84 20.81 77.28
N MET A 83 -8.40 19.73 77.90
CA MET A 83 -8.36 18.41 77.36
C MET A 83 -9.45 17.50 77.91
N LEU A 84 -10.10 16.77 77.03
CA LEU A 84 -10.85 15.56 77.39
C LEU A 84 -9.94 14.35 77.16
N ARG A 85 -9.66 13.64 78.29
CA ARG A 85 -8.83 12.46 78.29
C ARG A 85 -9.65 11.26 78.73
N ILE A 86 -9.75 10.27 77.93
CA ILE A 86 -10.45 9.01 78.24
C ILE A 86 -9.42 7.89 78.14
N ALA A 87 -9.23 7.20 79.27
CA ALA A 87 -8.41 5.99 79.25
C ALA A 87 -9.22 4.84 79.80
N ALA A 88 -9.57 3.90 78.91
CA ALA A 88 -10.42 2.80 79.34
C ALA A 88 -9.90 1.49 78.79
N GLY A 89 -10.05 0.40 79.56
CA GLY A 89 -9.76 -0.93 79.05
C GLY A 89 -10.63 -1.22 77.79
N SER A 90 -11.90 -0.76 77.85
CA SER A 90 -12.78 -0.73 76.69
C SER A 90 -13.76 0.45 76.84
N LEU A 91 -14.20 0.98 75.70
CA LEU A 91 -15.20 2.04 75.61
C LEU A 91 -16.36 1.57 74.73
N ALA A 92 -17.53 1.39 75.34
CA ALA A 92 -18.79 1.10 74.65
C ALA A 92 -19.60 2.41 74.54
N GLY A 93 -19.35 3.17 73.46
CA GLY A 93 -19.91 4.48 73.29
C GLY A 93 -20.87 4.61 72.09
N SER A 94 -21.46 3.51 71.64
CA SER A 94 -22.36 3.49 70.48
C SER A 94 -23.53 4.49 70.67
N GLY A 95 -23.77 5.35 69.69
CA GLY A 95 -24.82 6.39 69.75
C GLY A 95 -24.49 7.51 70.78
N GLY A 96 -23.37 7.43 71.46
CA GLY A 96 -22.99 8.41 72.45
C GLY A 96 -22.30 9.65 71.91
N ARG A 97 -22.04 10.63 72.77
CA ARG A 97 -21.40 11.89 72.36
C ARG A 97 -20.13 12.11 73.18
N LEU A 98 -19.06 12.39 72.51
CA LEU A 98 -17.80 12.82 73.08
C LEU A 98 -17.48 14.21 72.53
N LEU A 99 -17.64 15.23 73.34
CA LEU A 99 -17.48 16.61 72.87
C LEU A 99 -16.40 17.35 73.69
N SER A 100 -15.48 17.95 73.01
CA SER A 100 -14.48 18.77 73.60
C SER A 100 -14.28 20.07 72.82
N ASN A 101 -14.30 21.24 73.56
CA ASN A 101 -13.91 22.48 72.90
C ASN A 101 -12.42 22.65 72.84
N GLY A 102 -11.66 21.78 73.42
CA GLY A 102 -10.21 21.66 73.28
C GLY A 102 -9.83 20.32 72.65
N GLY A 103 -8.79 19.68 73.08
CA GLY A 103 -8.35 18.41 72.54
C GLY A 103 -9.09 17.23 73.19
N LEU A 104 -9.14 16.13 72.49
CA LEU A 104 -9.62 14.85 72.95
C LEU A 104 -8.56 13.80 72.78
N THR A 105 -8.29 13.05 73.86
CA THR A 105 -7.54 11.81 73.72
C THR A 105 -8.37 10.67 74.28
N VAL A 106 -8.40 9.58 73.51
CA VAL A 106 -9.03 8.34 73.95
C VAL A 106 -8.01 7.23 73.85
N SER A 107 -7.82 6.48 74.86
CA SER A 107 -6.92 5.33 74.86
C SER A 107 -7.62 4.12 75.50
N GLY A 108 -7.43 2.96 74.86
CA GLY A 108 -8.02 1.72 75.38
C GLY A 108 -7.83 0.54 74.47
N GLY A 109 -8.41 -0.59 74.91
CA GLY A 109 -8.41 -1.78 74.06
C GLY A 109 -9.42 -1.65 72.92
N ALA A 110 -10.66 -1.98 73.19
CA ALA A 110 -11.73 -1.85 72.21
C ALA A 110 -12.53 -0.56 72.45
N ILE A 111 -12.60 0.28 71.46
CA ILE A 111 -13.30 1.57 71.48
C ILE A 111 -14.43 1.51 70.46
N ASP A 112 -15.65 1.65 70.93
CA ASP A 112 -16.86 1.72 70.09
C ASP A 112 -17.48 3.13 70.20
N LEU A 113 -17.38 3.86 69.09
CA LEU A 113 -18.03 5.18 68.95
C LEU A 113 -19.06 5.15 67.81
N SER A 114 -19.53 3.95 67.48
CA SER A 114 -20.47 3.75 66.39
C SER A 114 -21.78 4.51 66.59
N GLY A 115 -22.35 5.05 65.51
CA GLY A 115 -23.60 5.81 65.54
C GLY A 115 -23.54 7.08 66.43
N GLY A 116 -22.42 7.34 67.06
CA GLY A 116 -22.24 8.46 67.99
C GLY A 116 -21.62 9.72 67.33
N THR A 117 -21.45 10.76 68.16
CA THR A 117 -20.79 11.98 67.76
C THR A 117 -19.56 12.26 68.63
N THR A 118 -18.41 12.31 68.07
CA THR A 118 -17.18 12.68 68.73
C THR A 118 -16.65 13.96 68.09
N SER A 119 -16.49 15.03 68.86
CA SER A 119 -16.00 16.29 68.28
C SER A 119 -15.05 16.97 69.24
N ALA A 120 -13.93 17.46 68.72
CA ALA A 120 -12.92 18.22 69.50
C ALA A 120 -12.13 19.15 68.64
N GLN A 121 -11.27 20.03 69.20
CA GLN A 121 -10.34 20.77 68.32
C GLN A 121 -9.32 19.86 67.66
N TRP A 122 -8.81 18.89 68.38
CA TRP A 122 -8.01 17.84 67.87
C TRP A 122 -8.33 16.53 68.59
N ILE A 123 -8.09 15.47 67.90
CA ILE A 123 -8.47 14.13 68.36
C ILE A 123 -7.28 13.19 68.29
N GLY A 124 -6.93 12.58 69.38
CA GLY A 124 -5.96 11.48 69.43
C GLY A 124 -6.63 10.23 70.01
N ILE A 125 -6.63 9.19 69.24
CA ILE A 125 -7.15 7.89 69.69
C ILE A 125 -6.08 6.81 69.50
N SER A 126 -5.86 6.07 70.62
CA SER A 126 -4.95 4.94 70.62
C SER A 126 -5.69 3.72 71.18
N ALA A 127 -5.89 2.71 70.33
CA ALA A 127 -6.69 1.57 70.71
C ALA A 127 -6.22 0.26 70.05
N ASP A 128 -6.66 -0.85 70.60
CA ASP A 128 -6.52 -2.14 69.91
C ASP A 128 -7.53 -2.24 68.75
N SER A 129 -8.74 -1.70 68.97
CA SER A 129 -9.75 -1.56 67.92
C SER A 129 -10.60 -0.33 68.13
N LEU A 130 -11.06 0.27 67.07
CA LEU A 130 -11.94 1.43 67.08
C LEU A 130 -13.07 1.25 66.05
N SER A 131 -14.30 1.39 66.54
CA SER A 131 -15.46 1.51 65.67
C SER A 131 -16.00 2.93 65.72
N THR A 132 -16.13 3.57 64.58
CA THR A 132 -16.85 4.80 64.32
C THR A 132 -17.97 4.57 63.32
N ALA A 133 -18.39 3.33 63.18
CA ALA A 133 -19.38 2.91 62.20
C ALA A 133 -20.69 3.70 62.37
N GLY A 134 -21.18 4.32 61.30
CA GLY A 134 -22.37 5.17 61.31
C GLY A 134 -22.26 6.41 62.18
N GLY A 135 -21.12 6.62 62.83
CA GLY A 135 -20.90 7.77 63.73
C GLY A 135 -20.15 8.93 63.06
N THR A 136 -19.97 10.00 63.81
CA THR A 136 -19.21 11.17 63.37
C THR A 136 -18.07 11.45 64.33
N LEU A 137 -16.85 11.56 63.74
CA LEU A 137 -15.68 11.97 64.46
C LEU A 137 -15.17 13.25 63.79
N LEU A 138 -15.19 14.38 64.53
CA LEU A 138 -14.83 15.68 63.97
C LEU A 138 -13.71 16.34 64.77
N ALA A 139 -12.56 16.50 64.19
CA ALA A 139 -11.50 17.35 64.72
C ALA A 139 -11.64 18.76 64.13
N ALA A 140 -12.24 19.68 64.85
CA ALA A 140 -12.65 20.96 64.31
C ALA A 140 -11.51 21.99 64.23
N GLY A 141 -10.43 21.80 64.98
CA GLY A 141 -9.25 22.64 64.92
C GLY A 141 -8.21 22.21 63.87
N HIS A 142 -7.14 22.99 63.85
CA HIS A 142 -6.08 22.74 62.84
C HIS A 142 -5.05 21.68 63.26
N ASP A 143 -5.10 21.21 64.51
CA ASP A 143 -4.15 20.20 64.98
C ASP A 143 -4.50 18.80 64.51
N GLY A 144 -5.70 18.60 63.97
CA GLY A 144 -6.08 17.41 63.26
C GLY A 144 -6.57 16.23 64.08
N ALA A 145 -6.51 15.06 63.46
CA ALA A 145 -6.90 13.82 64.10
C ALA A 145 -5.79 12.77 63.91
N GLN A 146 -5.42 12.12 65.03
CA GLN A 146 -4.45 11.04 65.01
C GLN A 146 -5.04 9.79 65.64
N LEU A 147 -5.12 8.76 64.83
CA LEU A 147 -5.67 7.47 65.22
C LEU A 147 -4.59 6.39 65.08
N THR A 148 -4.25 5.78 66.21
CA THR A 148 -3.29 4.68 66.25
C THR A 148 -3.99 3.45 66.79
N ILE A 149 -4.34 2.55 65.85
CA ILE A 149 -5.19 1.38 66.14
C ILE A 149 -4.42 0.11 65.90
N GLY A 150 -4.14 -0.68 66.93
CA GLY A 150 -3.36 -1.91 66.74
C GLY A 150 -4.01 -2.90 65.83
N GLY A 151 -5.34 -2.99 65.85
CA GLY A 151 -6.14 -3.90 65.06
C GLY A 151 -7.00 -3.18 64.05
N THR A 152 -8.32 -3.24 64.20
CA THR A 152 -9.26 -2.71 63.23
C THR A 152 -9.80 -1.34 63.62
N LEU A 153 -9.70 -0.39 62.69
CA LEU A 153 -10.52 0.80 62.64
C LEU A 153 -11.74 0.50 61.75
N ASP A 154 -12.94 0.54 62.30
CA ASP A 154 -14.19 0.41 61.54
C ASP A 154 -14.91 1.76 61.48
N ASN A 155 -14.85 2.41 60.32
CA ASN A 155 -15.57 3.64 59.98
C ASN A 155 -16.70 3.35 58.98
N THR A 156 -17.23 2.14 58.94
CA THR A 156 -18.31 1.77 58.02
C THR A 156 -19.50 2.71 58.13
N ALA A 157 -19.88 3.39 57.03
CA ALA A 157 -20.92 4.41 56.98
C ALA A 157 -20.71 5.57 58.00
N GLY A 158 -19.54 5.67 58.60
CA GLY A 158 -19.19 6.73 59.56
C GLY A 158 -18.53 7.90 58.89
N THR A 159 -18.37 8.99 59.63
CA THR A 159 -17.69 10.19 59.17
C THR A 159 -16.55 10.55 60.10
N LEU A 160 -15.34 10.60 59.57
CA LEU A 160 -14.17 11.10 60.25
C LEU A 160 -13.77 12.35 59.50
N SER A 161 -13.87 13.51 60.09
CA SER A 161 -13.48 14.75 59.46
C SER A 161 -12.62 15.62 60.35
N SER A 162 -11.74 16.35 59.69
CA SER A 162 -10.80 17.22 60.42
C SER A 162 -10.52 18.47 59.60
N ASN A 163 -10.35 19.63 60.28
CA ASN A 163 -9.84 20.84 59.66
C ASN A 163 -8.31 20.90 59.67
N GLY A 164 -7.66 20.02 60.41
CA GLY A 164 -6.23 19.75 60.37
C GLY A 164 -5.93 18.40 59.84
N ASP A 165 -4.67 17.98 59.88
CA ASP A 165 -4.21 16.73 59.38
C ASP A 165 -4.96 15.53 59.97
N VAL A 166 -5.19 14.53 59.15
CA VAL A 166 -5.71 13.24 59.59
C VAL A 166 -4.63 12.20 59.41
N THR A 167 -4.23 11.61 60.51
CA THR A 167 -3.30 10.46 60.47
C THR A 167 -3.97 9.25 61.07
N VAL A 168 -4.03 8.21 60.31
CA VAL A 168 -4.57 6.91 60.72
C VAL A 168 -3.49 5.85 60.56
N GLN A 169 -3.17 5.16 61.62
CA GLN A 169 -2.33 4.00 61.62
C GLN A 169 -3.14 2.86 62.24
N ALA A 170 -3.38 1.81 61.46
CA ALA A 170 -4.20 0.70 61.95
C ALA A 170 -3.71 -0.63 61.38
N GLY A 171 -4.00 -1.69 62.09
CA GLY A 171 -3.82 -3.04 61.52
C GLY A 171 -4.70 -3.22 60.29
N ARG A 172 -5.96 -2.77 60.37
CA ARG A 172 -6.96 -2.81 59.33
C ARG A 172 -7.88 -1.59 59.42
N VAL A 173 -8.27 -1.05 58.28
CA VAL A 173 -9.20 0.07 58.18
C VAL A 173 -10.40 -0.35 57.34
N LEU A 174 -11.60 -0.21 57.88
CA LEU A 174 -12.87 -0.40 57.20
C LEU A 174 -13.55 0.94 57.07
N ASN A 175 -13.71 1.44 55.86
CA ASN A 175 -14.37 2.70 55.53
C ASN A 175 -15.48 2.49 54.51
N ARG A 176 -16.18 1.32 54.58
CA ARG A 176 -17.26 1.01 53.64
C ARG A 176 -18.41 2.01 53.74
N GLY A 177 -18.68 2.72 52.69
CA GLY A 177 -19.68 3.78 52.68
C GLY A 177 -19.38 4.89 53.68
N GLY A 178 -18.24 4.86 54.32
CA GLY A 178 -17.81 5.86 55.28
C GLY A 178 -17.03 6.98 54.63
N SER A 179 -16.75 8.01 55.42
CA SER A 179 -16.02 9.19 54.93
C SER A 179 -14.88 9.58 55.87
N VAL A 180 -13.67 9.75 55.33
CA VAL A 180 -12.52 10.31 56.05
C VAL A 180 -12.07 11.54 55.29
N VAL A 181 -12.14 12.72 55.96
CA VAL A 181 -11.87 13.99 55.27
C VAL A 181 -10.93 14.88 56.11
N ALA A 182 -9.86 15.33 55.50
CA ALA A 182 -8.99 16.39 56.03
C ALA A 182 -9.25 17.66 55.20
N ALA A 183 -9.83 18.67 55.84
CA ALA A 183 -10.23 19.91 55.18
C ALA A 183 -9.23 21.02 55.41
N GLY A 184 -9.44 22.20 54.78
CA GLY A 184 -8.66 23.39 55.08
C GLY A 184 -7.18 23.36 54.67
N GLY A 185 -6.83 22.57 53.66
CA GLY A 185 -5.43 22.43 53.22
C GLY A 185 -4.66 21.38 53.99
N ALA A 186 -5.33 20.62 54.84
CA ALA A 186 -4.73 19.60 55.68
C ALA A 186 -4.47 18.28 54.92
N ALA A 187 -3.49 17.56 55.42
CA ALA A 187 -3.09 16.26 54.79
C ALA A 187 -3.89 15.10 55.39
N LEU A 188 -4.05 14.05 54.57
CA LEU A 188 -4.61 12.78 54.99
C LEU A 188 -3.59 11.68 54.87
N GLN A 189 -3.27 11.04 55.98
CA GLN A 189 -2.37 9.91 55.99
C GLN A 189 -3.06 8.67 56.56
N ILE A 190 -3.16 7.64 55.80
CA ILE A 190 -3.73 6.39 56.24
C ILE A 190 -2.73 5.26 55.99
N ALA A 191 -2.36 4.57 57.05
CA ALA A 191 -1.50 3.42 56.98
C ALA A 191 -2.23 2.22 57.61
N ALA A 192 -2.68 1.30 56.80
CA ALA A 192 -3.24 0.05 57.25
C ALA A 192 -2.20 -1.07 57.06
N ALA A 193 -1.83 -1.75 58.11
CA ALA A 193 -0.81 -2.78 58.01
C ALA A 193 -1.25 -3.94 57.11
N SER A 194 -2.53 -4.20 57.05
CA SER A 194 -3.07 -5.31 56.23
C SER A 194 -4.09 -4.78 55.20
N VAL A 195 -5.29 -4.43 55.61
CA VAL A 195 -6.38 -4.10 54.66
C VAL A 195 -6.91 -2.71 54.95
N LEU A 196 -7.06 -1.94 53.91
CA LEU A 196 -7.88 -0.75 53.86
C LEU A 196 -9.06 -1.01 52.93
N ASP A 197 -10.24 -1.00 53.50
CA ASP A 197 -11.48 -1.25 52.76
C ASP A 197 -12.27 0.06 52.69
N ASN A 198 -12.17 0.73 51.54
CA ASN A 198 -12.85 1.98 51.23
C ASN A 198 -14.00 1.74 50.24
N SER A 199 -14.56 0.55 50.24
CA SER A 199 -15.55 0.13 49.26
C SER A 199 -16.96 0.70 49.54
N GLN A 200 -17.90 0.39 48.63
CA GLN A 200 -19.33 0.68 48.78
C GLN A 200 -19.63 2.17 49.00
N GLY A 201 -18.93 3.05 48.31
CA GLY A 201 -19.07 4.48 48.40
C GLY A 201 -18.22 5.11 49.50
N GLY A 202 -17.30 4.36 50.07
CA GLY A 202 -16.32 4.91 51.02
C GLY A 202 -15.54 6.08 50.41
N ARG A 203 -15.25 7.09 51.22
CA ARG A 203 -14.58 8.28 50.72
C ARG A 203 -13.41 8.69 51.62
N LEU A 204 -12.27 8.84 50.99
CA LEU A 204 -11.07 9.38 51.60
C LEU A 204 -10.75 10.69 50.88
N ALA A 205 -10.70 11.81 51.58
CA ALA A 205 -10.48 13.09 50.94
C ALA A 205 -9.66 14.07 51.75
N ALA A 206 -8.87 14.83 51.03
CA ALA A 206 -8.14 15.94 51.66
C ALA A 206 -7.89 17.10 50.67
N SER A 207 -7.64 18.27 51.21
CA SER A 207 -7.17 19.41 50.41
C SER A 207 -5.64 19.54 50.43
N GLY A 208 -4.96 18.99 51.43
CA GLY A 208 -3.51 18.81 51.48
C GLY A 208 -3.15 17.42 50.93
N ASP A 209 -1.89 17.06 51.06
CA ASP A 209 -1.41 15.76 50.50
C ASP A 209 -2.18 14.55 51.05
N VAL A 210 -2.44 13.61 50.23
CA VAL A 210 -3.08 12.33 50.60
C VAL A 210 -2.07 11.21 50.49
N SER A 211 -1.85 10.51 51.59
CA SER A 211 -1.01 9.32 51.59
C SER A 211 -1.81 8.11 52.11
N VAL A 212 -1.96 7.12 51.28
CA VAL A 212 -2.64 5.89 51.61
C VAL A 212 -1.68 4.70 51.43
N ARG A 213 -1.53 3.94 52.47
CA ARG A 213 -0.68 2.73 52.46
C ARG A 213 -1.43 1.55 53.02
N ALA A 214 -1.43 0.44 52.31
CA ALA A 214 -2.00 -0.81 52.80
C ALA A 214 -1.31 -1.99 52.17
N ALA A 215 -1.41 -3.16 52.75
CA ALA A 215 -1.06 -4.36 52.04
C ALA A 215 -2.12 -4.66 50.97
N ALA A 216 -3.39 -4.52 51.36
CA ALA A 216 -4.51 -4.62 50.42
C ALA A 216 -5.43 -3.41 50.56
N LEU A 217 -5.72 -2.76 49.47
CA LEU A 217 -6.65 -1.66 49.38
C LEU A 217 -7.85 -2.06 48.53
N ASP A 218 -9.02 -2.03 49.13
CA ASP A 218 -10.29 -2.15 48.41
C ASP A 218 -10.94 -0.77 48.31
N ASN A 219 -10.95 -0.22 47.11
CA ASN A 219 -11.62 1.05 46.78
C ASN A 219 -12.78 0.82 45.82
N THR A 220 -13.34 -0.41 45.80
CA THR A 220 -14.44 -0.77 44.90
C THR A 220 -15.64 0.16 45.15
N GLN A 221 -16.05 0.92 44.12
CA GLN A 221 -17.07 1.96 44.20
C GLN A 221 -16.76 3.03 45.24
N GLY A 222 -15.54 3.10 45.76
CA GLY A 222 -15.10 4.13 46.73
C GLY A 222 -14.43 5.28 46.02
N ALA A 223 -14.06 6.30 46.80
CA ALA A 223 -13.37 7.47 46.29
C ALA A 223 -12.19 7.87 47.18
N ILE A 224 -11.05 8.09 46.55
CA ILE A 224 -9.90 8.70 47.19
C ILE A 224 -9.63 10.00 46.44
N GLU A 225 -9.79 11.13 47.15
CA GLU A 225 -9.82 12.43 46.52
C GLU A 225 -8.83 13.38 47.17
N HIS A 226 -8.06 14.04 46.38
CA HIS A 226 -7.15 15.10 46.79
C HIS A 226 -7.50 16.35 45.99
N ALA A 227 -7.93 17.39 46.66
CA ALA A 227 -8.43 18.59 46.00
C ALA A 227 -7.35 19.66 45.78
N GLY A 228 -6.16 19.49 46.32
CA GLY A 228 -5.06 20.46 46.18
C GLY A 228 -4.14 20.15 45.03
N ASP A 229 -3.10 20.98 44.85
CA ASP A 229 -2.07 20.82 43.85
C ASP A 229 -0.94 19.88 44.27
N GLY A 230 -1.00 19.35 45.50
CA GLY A 230 0.02 18.49 46.07
C GLY A 230 -0.02 17.09 45.53
N THR A 231 0.23 16.11 46.41
CA THR A 231 0.37 14.70 45.97
C THR A 231 -0.71 13.81 46.58
N LEU A 232 -1.33 13.03 45.74
CA LEU A 232 -2.05 11.82 46.13
C LEU A 232 -1.11 10.63 45.98
N SER A 233 -0.67 10.07 47.09
CA SER A 233 0.19 8.90 47.12
C SER A 233 -0.60 7.69 47.60
N VAL A 234 -0.67 6.68 46.79
CA VAL A 234 -1.33 5.41 47.13
C VAL A 234 -0.34 4.27 46.92
N ALA A 235 -0.07 3.56 48.02
CA ALA A 235 0.82 2.40 47.96
C ALA A 235 0.12 1.18 48.55
N ALA A 236 -0.11 0.19 47.69
CA ALA A 236 -0.78 -1.06 48.11
C ALA A 236 -0.21 -2.23 47.36
N GLN A 237 0.04 -3.34 48.05
CA GLN A 237 0.48 -4.54 47.37
C GLN A 237 -0.62 -5.04 46.45
N THR A 238 -1.88 -4.94 46.85
CA THR A 238 -3.02 -5.17 45.97
C THR A 238 -4.03 -4.03 46.11
N LEU A 239 -4.55 -3.56 45.00
CA LEU A 239 -5.62 -2.56 44.94
C LEU A 239 -6.80 -3.10 44.15
N GLN A 240 -7.97 -3.15 44.76
CA GLN A 240 -9.24 -3.38 44.11
C GLN A 240 -9.96 -2.05 43.93
N GLY A 241 -10.13 -1.61 42.69
CA GLY A 241 -10.66 -0.29 42.40
C GLY A 241 -11.87 -0.27 41.45
N ALA A 242 -12.52 -1.41 41.23
CA ALA A 242 -13.66 -1.47 40.31
C ALA A 242 -14.76 -0.45 40.65
N GLY A 243 -15.12 0.42 39.69
CA GLY A 243 -16.09 1.48 39.91
C GLY A 243 -15.63 2.56 40.88
N GLY A 244 -14.43 2.46 41.40
CA GLY A 244 -13.85 3.41 42.34
C GLY A 244 -13.21 4.61 41.68
N LYS A 245 -12.84 5.58 42.50
CA LYS A 245 -12.25 6.83 42.01
C LYS A 245 -10.95 7.13 42.73
N LEU A 246 -9.95 7.55 41.98
CA LEU A 246 -8.72 8.15 42.47
C LEU A 246 -8.59 9.51 41.80
N LEU A 247 -8.90 10.56 42.51
CA LEU A 247 -9.00 11.90 41.93
C LEU A 247 -8.07 12.87 42.61
N THR A 248 -7.29 13.58 41.82
CA THR A 248 -6.46 14.66 42.35
C THR A 248 -6.29 15.79 41.34
N GLN A 249 -6.23 17.02 41.81
CA GLN A 249 -5.85 18.17 40.99
C GLN A 249 -4.32 18.32 40.90
N GLY A 250 -3.59 17.60 41.71
CA GLY A 250 -2.13 17.57 41.72
C GLY A 250 -1.57 16.28 41.09
N SER A 251 -0.49 15.79 41.68
CA SER A 251 0.13 14.56 41.17
C SER A 251 -0.39 13.32 41.90
N LEU A 252 -0.59 12.26 41.13
CA LEU A 252 -0.86 10.91 41.63
C LEU A 252 0.40 10.07 41.59
N GLN A 253 0.77 9.51 42.71
CA GLN A 253 1.80 8.48 42.81
C GLN A 253 1.12 7.19 43.27
N LEU A 254 1.04 6.22 42.38
CA LEU A 254 0.43 4.94 42.69
C LEU A 254 1.49 3.85 42.59
N SER A 255 1.65 3.08 43.63
CA SER A 255 2.64 2.00 43.64
C SER A 255 2.11 0.75 44.34
N GLY A 256 2.51 -0.42 43.76
CA GLY A 256 2.11 -1.69 44.41
C GLY A 256 2.49 -2.91 43.60
N GLY A 257 1.83 -4.00 43.92
CA GLY A 257 1.93 -5.24 43.17
C GLY A 257 0.84 -5.30 42.12
N ASP A 258 -0.34 -5.78 42.51
CA ASP A 258 -1.47 -5.93 41.59
C ASP A 258 -2.47 -4.78 41.75
N LEU A 259 -2.63 -3.98 40.75
CA LEU A 259 -3.48 -2.79 40.77
C LEU A 259 -4.68 -2.98 39.82
N GLU A 260 -5.87 -3.07 40.40
CA GLU A 260 -7.13 -3.22 39.69
C GLU A 260 -7.85 -1.87 39.64
N LEU A 261 -7.77 -1.20 38.53
CA LEU A 261 -8.43 0.07 38.22
C LEU A 261 -9.37 -0.07 37.00
N GLY A 262 -9.92 -1.28 36.84
CA GLY A 262 -10.84 -1.60 35.76
C GLY A 262 -12.30 -1.35 36.08
N ALA A 263 -13.20 -1.95 35.31
CA ALA A 263 -14.63 -2.04 35.56
C ALA A 263 -15.30 -0.71 35.96
N GLY A 264 -15.11 0.34 35.18
CA GLY A 264 -15.76 1.64 35.39
C GLY A 264 -15.10 2.52 36.47
N SER A 265 -13.90 2.21 36.87
CA SER A 265 -13.13 3.08 37.76
C SER A 265 -12.72 4.39 37.07
N THR A 266 -12.45 5.41 37.82
CA THR A 266 -11.93 6.70 37.34
C THR A 266 -10.69 7.09 38.11
N THR A 267 -9.58 7.19 37.44
CA THR A 267 -8.33 7.72 38.00
C THR A 267 -7.98 8.98 37.24
N GLN A 268 -7.96 10.12 37.96
CA GLN A 268 -7.66 11.40 37.35
C GLN A 268 -6.70 12.20 38.17
N ALA A 269 -5.68 12.74 37.53
CA ALA A 269 -4.70 13.61 38.21
C ALA A 269 -4.13 14.61 37.20
N LYS A 270 -3.46 15.64 37.70
CA LYS A 270 -2.68 16.52 36.85
C LYS A 270 -1.47 15.78 36.27
N GLN A 271 -0.84 14.95 37.11
CA GLN A 271 0.26 14.09 36.69
C GLN A 271 0.08 12.70 37.30
N ILE A 272 0.39 11.67 36.58
CA ILE A 272 0.30 10.27 37.05
C ILE A 272 1.67 9.62 36.97
N THR A 273 2.11 9.06 38.05
CA THR A 273 3.25 8.14 38.09
C THR A 273 2.79 6.86 38.76
N LEU A 274 2.87 5.78 38.02
CA LEU A 274 2.44 4.48 38.47
C LEU A 274 3.57 3.47 38.34
N VAL A 275 3.83 2.76 39.41
CA VAL A 275 4.85 1.70 39.46
C VAL A 275 4.24 0.47 40.12
N ALA A 276 4.14 -0.61 39.39
CA ALA A 276 3.49 -1.82 39.89
C ALA A 276 4.04 -3.11 39.23
N ASP A 277 3.60 -4.24 39.71
CA ASP A 277 3.85 -5.48 39.03
C ASP A 277 2.83 -5.64 37.91
N THR A 278 1.54 -5.50 38.22
CA THR A 278 0.48 -5.52 37.23
C THR A 278 -0.48 -4.37 37.41
N LEU A 279 -1.09 -3.94 36.29
CA LEU A 279 -2.12 -2.94 36.28
C LEU A 279 -3.27 -3.40 35.37
N ASN A 280 -4.45 -3.47 35.94
CA ASN A 280 -5.67 -3.69 35.20
C ASN A 280 -6.50 -2.41 35.17
N THR A 281 -6.70 -1.85 34.00
CA THR A 281 -7.58 -0.69 33.76
C THR A 281 -8.74 -1.07 32.82
N ALA A 282 -9.00 -2.34 32.64
CA ALA A 282 -10.02 -2.83 31.70
C ALA A 282 -11.41 -2.24 32.04
N GLY A 283 -12.00 -1.55 31.06
CA GLY A 283 -13.27 -0.83 31.25
C GLY A 283 -13.20 0.34 32.25
N GLY A 284 -12.03 0.75 32.69
CA GLY A 284 -11.80 1.91 33.55
C GLY A 284 -11.19 3.08 32.81
N HIS A 285 -11.04 4.21 33.52
CA HIS A 285 -10.51 5.44 32.94
C HIS A 285 -9.35 5.97 33.79
N VAL A 286 -8.19 6.15 33.16
CA VAL A 286 -7.01 6.78 33.77
C VAL A 286 -6.66 8.02 32.96
N MET A 287 -6.70 9.17 33.57
CA MET A 287 -6.51 10.43 32.87
C MET A 287 -5.53 11.38 33.59
N ALA A 288 -4.47 11.74 32.90
CA ALA A 288 -3.58 12.82 33.32
C ALA A 288 -3.98 14.12 32.60
N THR A 289 -4.41 15.13 33.36
CA THR A 289 -4.93 16.40 32.84
C THR A 289 -3.88 17.47 32.62
N GLY A 290 -2.70 17.32 33.20
CA GLY A 290 -1.58 18.24 33.00
C GLY A 290 -0.73 17.87 31.79
N ASP A 291 0.21 18.73 31.50
CA ASP A 291 1.12 18.62 30.36
C ASP A 291 2.36 17.76 30.64
N GLN A 292 2.52 17.28 31.83
CA GLN A 292 3.64 16.41 32.19
C GLN A 292 3.35 14.98 31.74
N ALA A 293 4.41 14.23 31.53
CA ALA A 293 4.28 12.86 31.09
C ALA A 293 3.57 11.99 32.14
N MET A 294 2.61 11.21 31.66
CA MET A 294 2.07 10.10 32.44
C MET A 294 3.06 8.94 32.35
N THR A 295 3.48 8.46 33.50
CA THR A 295 4.46 7.38 33.58
C THR A 295 3.84 6.13 34.19
N LEU A 296 3.86 5.04 33.44
CA LEU A 296 3.41 3.72 33.89
C LEU A 296 4.57 2.75 33.77
N ARG A 297 5.07 2.27 34.88
CA ARG A 297 6.17 1.29 34.93
C ARG A 297 5.69 0.02 35.58
N LEU A 298 5.60 -1.02 34.79
CA LEU A 298 5.11 -2.32 35.22
C LEU A 298 6.16 -3.38 34.93
N SER A 299 6.41 -4.25 35.90
CA SER A 299 7.28 -5.39 35.70
C SER A 299 6.57 -6.51 34.92
N GLY A 300 5.24 -6.59 35.04
CA GLY A 300 4.40 -7.59 34.40
C GLY A 300 3.40 -6.97 33.42
N ALA A 301 2.13 -7.20 33.63
CA ALA A 301 1.09 -6.91 32.66
C ALA A 301 0.41 -5.57 32.88
N LEU A 302 0.08 -4.88 31.79
CA LEU A 302 -0.91 -3.82 31.70
C LEU A 302 -2.12 -4.38 30.92
N ASP A 303 -3.26 -4.43 31.58
CA ASP A 303 -4.54 -4.74 30.92
C ASP A 303 -5.39 -3.48 30.86
N ASN A 304 -5.63 -2.98 29.64
CA ASN A 304 -6.49 -1.83 29.37
C ASN A 304 -7.64 -2.23 28.43
N ASP A 305 -8.10 -3.47 28.49
CA ASP A 305 -9.15 -3.95 27.60
C ASP A 305 -10.45 -3.16 27.81
N GLY A 306 -10.91 -2.50 26.75
CA GLY A 306 -12.09 -1.62 26.81
C GLY A 306 -11.91 -0.41 27.74
N GLY A 307 -10.74 -0.20 28.28
CA GLY A 307 -10.42 0.90 29.17
C GLY A 307 -9.88 2.11 28.44
N SER A 308 -9.61 3.17 29.18
CA SER A 308 -9.04 4.41 28.64
C SER A 308 -7.90 4.92 29.51
N ILE A 309 -6.73 5.02 28.91
CA ILE A 309 -5.57 5.70 29.52
C ILE A 309 -5.28 6.91 28.66
N ALA A 310 -5.46 8.10 29.21
CA ALA A 310 -5.32 9.34 28.47
C ALA A 310 -4.48 10.37 29.22
N GLY A 311 -3.60 11.05 28.52
CA GLY A 311 -2.78 12.12 29.05
C GLY A 311 -2.78 13.34 28.15
N ASN A 312 -2.92 14.53 28.78
CA ASN A 312 -2.69 15.79 28.08
C ASN A 312 -1.19 16.04 27.86
N GLY A 313 -0.33 15.35 28.58
CA GLY A 313 1.11 15.29 28.32
C GLY A 313 1.51 14.10 27.47
N ALA A 314 2.76 13.74 27.57
CA ALA A 314 3.30 12.53 26.96
C ALA A 314 2.87 11.28 27.73
N LEU A 315 2.99 10.13 27.09
CA LEU A 315 2.74 8.83 27.72
C LEU A 315 4.03 8.00 27.70
N ALA A 316 4.47 7.60 28.86
CA ALA A 316 5.62 6.72 29.04
C ALA A 316 5.16 5.43 29.69
N VAL A 317 5.09 4.37 28.93
CA VAL A 317 4.65 3.05 29.38
C VAL A 317 5.78 2.04 29.27
N GLN A 318 6.02 1.32 30.34
CA GLN A 318 6.90 0.19 30.37
C GLN A 318 6.14 -0.99 30.97
N ALA A 319 6.08 -2.10 30.27
CA ALA A 319 5.35 -3.30 30.73
C ALA A 319 6.00 -4.58 30.20
N GLY A 320 5.71 -5.67 30.89
CA GLY A 320 6.04 -7.01 30.37
C GLY A 320 5.13 -7.37 29.20
N VAL A 321 3.84 -7.17 29.39
CA VAL A 321 2.80 -7.40 28.39
C VAL A 321 1.79 -6.25 28.48
N LEU A 322 1.23 -5.82 27.34
CA LEU A 322 0.22 -4.80 27.32
C LEU A 322 -0.95 -5.28 26.49
N SER A 323 -2.13 -5.39 27.11
CA SER A 323 -3.39 -5.61 26.43
C SER A 323 -4.17 -4.28 26.38
N ASN A 324 -4.60 -3.90 25.18
CA ASN A 324 -5.40 -2.69 24.93
C ASN A 324 -6.58 -3.04 23.99
N ARG A 325 -7.12 -4.21 24.13
CA ARG A 325 -8.22 -4.67 23.25
C ARG A 325 -9.47 -3.83 23.44
N GLY A 326 -9.89 -3.18 22.37
CA GLY A 326 -11.00 -2.25 22.42
C GLY A 326 -10.78 -1.06 23.34
N GLY A 327 -9.60 -0.94 23.94
CA GLY A 327 -9.23 0.14 24.84
C GLY A 327 -8.57 1.32 24.12
N THR A 328 -8.27 2.36 24.86
CA THR A 328 -7.61 3.55 24.31
C THR A 328 -6.40 3.95 25.15
N LEU A 329 -5.31 4.24 24.46
CA LEU A 329 -4.11 4.86 25.00
C LEU A 329 -3.88 6.16 24.25
N THR A 330 -3.99 7.30 24.91
CA THR A 330 -3.87 8.60 24.24
C THR A 330 -2.92 9.54 24.95
N ALA A 331 -2.05 10.16 24.15
CA ALA A 331 -1.14 11.21 24.60
C ALA A 331 -1.38 12.47 23.76
N ALA A 332 -2.03 13.46 24.35
CA ALA A 332 -2.41 14.68 23.64
C ALA A 332 -1.31 15.74 23.64
N GLY A 333 -0.31 15.62 24.48
CA GLY A 333 0.76 16.60 24.61
C GLY A 333 1.76 16.55 23.48
N SER A 334 2.58 17.60 23.41
CA SER A 334 3.59 17.76 22.34
C SER A 334 4.92 17.06 22.61
N ALA A 335 5.13 16.53 23.80
CA ALA A 335 6.36 15.84 24.13
C ALA A 335 6.36 14.41 23.58
N GLU A 336 7.53 13.80 23.55
CA GLU A 336 7.71 12.45 23.05
C GLU A 336 7.02 11.43 23.95
N SER A 337 6.33 10.48 23.35
CA SER A 337 5.69 9.35 24.03
C SER A 337 6.40 8.06 23.70
N ASP A 338 6.58 7.21 24.72
CA ASP A 338 7.32 5.97 24.59
C ASP A 338 6.56 4.82 25.23
N ILE A 339 6.33 3.78 24.48
CA ILE A 339 5.66 2.56 24.93
C ILE A 339 6.62 1.39 24.70
N VAL A 340 7.15 0.87 25.78
CA VAL A 340 8.10 -0.26 25.75
C VAL A 340 7.46 -1.45 26.42
N VAL A 341 7.25 -2.49 25.64
CA VAL A 341 6.67 -3.73 26.11
C VAL A 341 7.66 -4.87 25.78
N SER A 342 8.18 -5.52 26.79
CA SER A 342 9.19 -6.57 26.54
C SER A 342 8.62 -7.82 25.87
N GLY A 343 7.32 -8.03 25.96
CA GLY A 343 6.60 -9.12 25.32
C GLY A 343 5.60 -8.61 24.31
N GLN A 344 4.34 -8.98 24.48
CA GLN A 344 3.28 -8.66 23.53
C GLN A 344 2.55 -7.34 23.86
N LEU A 345 2.36 -6.51 22.86
CA LEU A 345 1.43 -5.39 22.88
C LEU A 345 0.25 -5.79 22.01
N ASP A 346 -0.91 -5.97 22.62
CA ASP A 346 -2.14 -6.31 21.91
C ASP A 346 -3.10 -5.12 21.88
N ASN A 347 -3.21 -4.47 20.74
CA ASN A 347 -4.11 -3.36 20.46
C ASN A 347 -5.29 -3.80 19.59
N THR A 348 -5.70 -5.05 19.67
CA THR A 348 -6.84 -5.57 18.89
C THR A 348 -8.08 -4.72 19.14
N GLN A 349 -8.64 -4.12 18.08
CA GLN A 349 -9.78 -3.23 18.14
C GLN A 349 -9.56 -2.00 19.05
N GLY A 350 -8.37 -1.82 19.57
CA GLY A 350 -8.02 -0.71 20.43
C GLY A 350 -7.46 0.48 19.69
N THR A 351 -7.20 1.54 20.43
CA THR A 351 -6.61 2.75 19.89
C THR A 351 -5.39 3.17 20.70
N VAL A 352 -4.30 3.42 20.01
CA VAL A 352 -3.13 4.12 20.55
C VAL A 352 -2.95 5.39 19.74
N ALA A 353 -3.03 6.55 20.39
CA ALA A 353 -2.94 7.82 19.71
C ALA A 353 -2.00 8.78 20.41
N SER A 354 -1.18 9.50 19.65
CA SER A 354 -0.28 10.51 20.21
C SER A 354 -0.19 11.73 19.30
N ASN A 355 -0.20 12.92 19.95
CA ASN A 355 0.08 14.19 19.30
C ASN A 355 1.51 14.68 19.61
N GLY A 356 2.28 13.91 20.36
CA GLY A 356 3.64 14.27 20.76
C GLY A 356 4.57 14.45 19.57
N SER A 357 5.77 14.95 19.83
CA SER A 357 6.74 15.12 18.75
C SER A 357 7.08 13.78 18.09
N LEU A 358 7.23 12.73 18.87
CA LEU A 358 7.53 11.38 18.47
C LEU A 358 6.65 10.41 19.28
N LEU A 359 6.16 9.38 18.65
CA LEU A 359 5.65 8.20 19.32
C LEU A 359 6.58 7.02 19.02
N SER A 360 7.16 6.48 20.07
CA SER A 360 8.02 5.29 19.99
C SER A 360 7.30 4.11 20.62
N ILE A 361 7.21 3.01 19.89
CA ILE A 361 6.64 1.77 20.39
C ILE A 361 7.63 0.64 20.13
N ALA A 362 8.00 -0.05 21.19
CA ALA A 362 8.87 -1.20 21.14
C ALA A 362 8.18 -2.39 21.80
N ALA A 363 8.08 -3.50 21.10
CA ALA A 363 7.48 -4.72 21.62
C ALA A 363 8.14 -5.95 20.98
N ASP A 364 8.05 -7.13 21.61
CA ASP A 364 8.38 -8.35 20.88
C ASP A 364 7.31 -8.63 19.83
N GLN A 365 6.05 -8.61 20.23
CA GLN A 365 4.93 -8.77 19.32
C GLN A 365 3.97 -7.58 19.43
N LEU A 366 3.71 -6.94 18.32
CA LEU A 366 2.72 -5.87 18.20
C LEU A 366 1.51 -6.39 17.44
N ILE A 367 0.39 -6.53 18.12
CA ILE A 367 -0.87 -6.92 17.50
C ILE A 367 -1.77 -5.69 17.45
N ASN A 368 -2.13 -5.26 16.25
CA ASN A 368 -3.03 -4.14 16.00
C ASN A 368 -4.21 -4.59 15.11
N ALA A 369 -4.65 -5.83 15.25
CA ALA A 369 -5.74 -6.36 14.45
C ALA A 369 -7.02 -5.56 14.69
N HIS A 370 -7.62 -5.00 13.64
CA HIS A 370 -8.77 -4.08 13.71
C HIS A 370 -8.52 -2.85 14.60
N GLY A 371 -7.31 -2.66 15.10
CA GLY A 371 -6.95 -1.56 15.99
C GLY A 371 -6.42 -0.35 15.23
N THR A 372 -6.19 0.71 15.97
CA THR A 372 -5.65 1.96 15.43
C THR A 372 -4.42 2.39 16.22
N LEU A 373 -3.33 2.60 15.51
CA LEU A 373 -2.17 3.31 16.00
C LEU A 373 -2.07 4.62 15.21
N SER A 374 -2.22 5.75 15.85
CA SER A 374 -2.20 7.04 15.17
C SER A 374 -1.26 8.03 15.83
N HIS A 375 -0.50 8.73 15.00
CA HIS A 375 0.42 9.74 15.44
C HIS A 375 0.32 10.99 14.57
N THR A 376 0.21 12.16 15.21
CA THR A 376 0.06 13.43 14.48
C THR A 376 1.24 14.38 14.66
N GLY A 377 2.22 14.01 15.45
CA GLY A 377 3.39 14.84 15.72
C GLY A 377 4.41 14.89 14.57
N SER A 378 5.34 15.83 14.69
CA SER A 378 6.21 16.22 13.58
C SER A 378 7.41 15.30 13.32
N GLN A 379 7.85 14.53 14.31
CA GLN A 379 8.98 13.61 14.14
C GLN A 379 8.52 12.20 13.76
N GLY A 380 7.22 11.94 13.90
CA GLY A 380 6.61 10.72 13.39
C GLY A 380 6.50 9.58 14.38
N LEU A 381 6.27 8.41 13.86
CA LEU A 381 6.02 7.17 14.59
C LEU A 381 7.18 6.20 14.37
N ARG A 382 7.70 5.66 15.45
CA ARG A 382 8.74 4.63 15.40
C ARG A 382 8.20 3.34 16.00
N LEU A 383 8.23 2.30 15.23
CA LEU A 383 7.80 0.97 15.65
C LEU A 383 8.96 0.00 15.55
N THR A 384 9.23 -0.72 16.61
CA THR A 384 10.24 -1.77 16.62
C THR A 384 9.65 -3.01 17.25
N ALA A 385 9.62 -4.10 16.51
CA ALA A 385 9.08 -5.36 17.03
C ALA A 385 9.73 -6.56 16.33
N ASN A 386 9.62 -7.73 16.90
CA ASN A 386 9.95 -8.95 16.19
C ASN A 386 8.82 -9.31 15.21
N GLY A 387 7.57 -9.15 15.64
CA GLY A 387 6.40 -9.35 14.78
C GLY A 387 5.39 -8.22 14.90
N VAL A 388 4.82 -7.81 13.77
CA VAL A 388 3.72 -6.83 13.71
C VAL A 388 2.55 -7.46 12.99
N THR A 389 1.41 -7.53 13.65
CA THR A 389 0.14 -7.95 13.06
C THR A 389 -0.78 -6.74 13.01
N ASN A 390 -1.02 -6.22 11.81
CA ASN A 390 -1.92 -5.10 11.57
C ASN A 390 -3.11 -5.50 10.67
N THR A 391 -3.54 -6.73 10.78
CA THR A 391 -4.63 -7.26 9.96
C THR A 391 -5.91 -6.47 10.19
N GLN A 392 -6.42 -5.83 9.12
CA GLN A 392 -7.58 -4.95 9.17
C GLN A 392 -7.41 -3.77 10.15
N GLY A 393 -6.22 -3.57 10.66
CA GLY A 393 -5.90 -2.46 11.55
C GLY A 393 -5.36 -1.25 10.80
N SER A 394 -5.14 -0.19 11.53
CA SER A 394 -4.62 1.07 10.99
C SER A 394 -3.41 1.54 11.79
N ILE A 395 -2.29 1.74 11.12
CA ILE A 395 -1.10 2.36 11.69
C ILE A 395 -0.81 3.60 10.86
N VAL A 396 -0.98 4.77 11.42
CA VAL A 396 -0.85 6.01 10.68
C VAL A 396 -0.03 7.07 11.41
N SER A 397 0.74 7.81 10.64
CA SER A 397 1.50 8.96 11.13
C SER A 397 1.32 10.15 10.18
N SER A 398 1.13 11.35 10.72
CA SER A 398 1.11 12.56 9.89
C SER A 398 2.50 12.98 9.42
N ALA A 399 3.53 12.44 10.04
CA ALA A 399 4.93 12.64 9.67
C ALA A 399 5.54 11.31 9.20
N ALA A 400 6.80 11.08 9.46
CA ALA A 400 7.45 9.83 9.08
C ALA A 400 6.95 8.64 9.91
N LEU A 401 6.99 7.46 9.33
CA LEU A 401 6.83 6.20 10.03
C LEU A 401 8.07 5.35 9.78
N THR A 402 8.73 4.98 10.86
CA THR A 402 9.83 4.02 10.83
C THR A 402 9.37 2.72 11.46
N LEU A 403 9.40 1.66 10.71
CA LEU A 403 9.00 0.31 11.16
C LEU A 403 10.16 -0.67 10.95
N ALA A 404 10.56 -1.31 12.01
CA ALA A 404 11.56 -2.37 11.96
C ALA A 404 10.99 -3.64 12.61
N ALA A 405 10.88 -4.71 11.83
CA ALA A 405 10.35 -5.97 12.33
C ALA A 405 10.88 -7.17 11.51
N ASN A 406 10.85 -8.37 12.07
CA ASN A 406 11.12 -9.56 11.27
C ASN A 406 9.92 -9.94 10.43
N THR A 407 8.71 -9.82 10.98
CA THR A 407 7.49 -10.13 10.25
C THR A 407 6.48 -9.01 10.40
N VAL A 408 5.84 -8.65 9.29
CA VAL A 408 4.76 -7.65 9.26
C VAL A 408 3.59 -8.25 8.50
N ASP A 409 2.52 -8.52 9.21
CA ASP A 409 1.26 -8.93 8.63
C ASP A 409 0.33 -7.71 8.53
N GLN A 410 0.22 -7.19 7.30
CA GLN A 410 -0.51 -5.97 6.98
C GLN A 410 -1.79 -6.29 6.16
N ARG A 411 -2.21 -7.54 6.13
CA ARG A 411 -3.36 -7.97 5.32
C ARG A 411 -4.62 -7.20 5.67
N GLN A 412 -5.23 -6.58 4.66
CA GLN A 412 -6.43 -5.74 4.79
C GLN A 412 -6.23 -4.55 5.73
N GLY A 413 -5.04 -4.33 6.23
CA GLY A 413 -4.72 -3.22 7.13
C GLY A 413 -4.27 -1.97 6.38
N THR A 414 -4.05 -0.90 7.12
CA THR A 414 -3.51 0.35 6.61
C THR A 414 -2.23 0.71 7.34
N LEU A 415 -1.19 0.98 6.56
CA LEU A 415 0.06 1.55 7.03
C LEU A 415 0.25 2.88 6.29
N GLY A 416 0.10 3.99 6.97
CA GLY A 416 0.09 5.31 6.35
C GLY A 416 0.98 6.31 7.04
N ALA A 417 1.72 7.12 6.26
CA ALA A 417 2.53 8.19 6.80
C ALA A 417 2.84 9.25 5.75
N ALA A 418 3.43 10.36 6.17
CA ALA A 418 3.98 11.31 5.20
C ALA A 418 5.15 10.66 4.46
N SER A 419 5.98 9.87 5.14
CA SER A 419 7.02 9.04 4.52
C SER A 419 7.20 7.75 5.33
N LEU A 420 7.65 6.72 4.65
CA LEU A 420 7.77 5.38 5.21
C LEU A 420 9.22 4.89 5.14
N GLN A 421 9.70 4.36 6.25
CA GLN A 421 10.95 3.62 6.34
C GLN A 421 10.61 2.28 6.96
N VAL A 422 10.39 1.29 6.13
CA VAL A 422 9.99 -0.05 6.59
C VAL A 422 11.14 -1.02 6.33
N GLN A 423 11.54 -1.72 7.37
CA GLN A 423 12.51 -2.79 7.28
C GLN A 423 11.92 -4.06 7.88
N ALA A 424 11.78 -5.08 7.09
CA ALA A 424 11.18 -6.33 7.52
C ALA A 424 11.92 -7.56 6.95
N GLY A 425 11.78 -8.70 7.58
CA GLY A 425 12.10 -9.98 6.96
C GLY A 425 10.98 -10.32 5.97
N THR A 426 9.76 -10.35 6.46
CA THR A 426 8.57 -10.53 5.62
C THR A 426 7.59 -9.39 5.85
N LEU A 427 7.05 -8.86 4.76
CA LEU A 427 5.99 -7.85 4.77
C LEU A 427 4.84 -8.36 3.91
N ASP A 428 3.73 -8.70 4.56
CA ASP A 428 2.54 -9.18 3.88
C ASP A 428 1.46 -8.10 3.87
N ASN A 429 1.31 -7.43 2.73
CA ASN A 429 0.30 -6.41 2.46
C ASN A 429 -0.83 -6.95 1.58
N SER A 430 -1.00 -8.26 1.53
CA SER A 430 -1.95 -8.88 0.60
C SER A 430 -3.41 -8.71 1.00
N GLY A 431 -4.30 -9.14 0.12
CA GLY A 431 -5.72 -9.23 0.39
C GLY A 431 -6.41 -7.89 0.67
N GLY A 432 -5.93 -6.81 0.07
CA GLY A 432 -6.50 -5.47 0.25
C GLY A 432 -5.75 -4.61 1.26
N GLY A 433 -4.59 -5.05 1.74
CA GLY A 433 -3.74 -4.22 2.58
C GLY A 433 -3.29 -2.93 1.88
N ARG A 434 -3.05 -1.88 2.63
CA ARG A 434 -2.72 -0.57 2.09
C ARG A 434 -1.50 0.01 2.80
N ILE A 435 -0.48 0.33 2.02
CA ILE A 435 0.71 1.04 2.48
C ILE A 435 0.76 2.36 1.72
N VAL A 436 0.71 3.48 2.44
CA VAL A 436 0.56 4.80 1.81
C VAL A 436 1.55 5.81 2.38
N ALA A 437 2.39 6.36 1.53
CA ALA A 437 3.25 7.49 1.84
C ALA A 437 2.66 8.75 1.19
N SER A 438 2.01 9.59 1.99
CA SER A 438 1.22 10.71 1.48
C SER A 438 2.00 12.01 1.29
N GLY A 439 3.20 12.12 1.81
CA GLY A 439 4.05 13.30 1.68
C GLY A 439 5.02 13.18 0.51
N ASN A 440 5.81 14.23 0.32
CA ASN A 440 6.75 14.30 -0.79
C ASN A 440 8.15 13.76 -0.45
N ALA A 441 8.38 13.37 0.78
CA ALA A 441 9.66 12.80 1.19
C ALA A 441 9.77 11.35 0.70
N ALA A 442 11.00 10.94 0.45
CA ALA A 442 11.28 9.60 -0.05
C ALA A 442 10.89 8.53 0.96
N SER A 443 10.35 7.45 0.46
CA SER A 443 9.93 6.28 1.22
C SER A 443 10.66 5.03 0.76
N VAL A 444 11.00 4.17 1.70
CA VAL A 444 11.70 2.91 1.44
C VAL A 444 10.98 1.78 2.14
N LEU A 445 10.67 0.75 1.37
CA LEU A 445 10.20 -0.51 1.89
C LEU A 445 11.24 -1.56 1.56
N HIS A 446 11.85 -2.10 2.57
CA HIS A 446 12.87 -3.14 2.44
C HIS A 446 12.39 -4.40 3.14
N ALA A 447 12.32 -5.51 2.43
CA ALA A 447 11.97 -6.80 2.99
C ALA A 447 12.66 -7.92 2.21
N GLN A 448 12.88 -9.07 2.85
CA GLN A 448 13.31 -10.23 2.08
C GLN A 448 12.15 -10.71 1.21
N SER A 449 10.95 -10.73 1.78
CA SER A 449 9.73 -11.08 1.06
C SER A 449 8.69 -9.98 1.26
N LEU A 450 8.26 -9.37 0.17
CA LEU A 450 7.17 -8.40 0.14
C LEU A 450 6.01 -8.99 -0.65
N ASN A 451 4.93 -9.28 0.03
CA ASN A 451 3.70 -9.76 -0.57
C ASN A 451 2.69 -8.61 -0.63
N ASN A 452 2.40 -8.13 -1.84
CA ASN A 452 1.38 -7.11 -2.11
C ASN A 452 0.24 -7.67 -2.98
N ALA A 453 0.04 -8.98 -2.96
CA ALA A 453 -0.98 -9.60 -3.80
C ALA A 453 -2.38 -9.09 -3.44
N GLY A 454 -3.04 -8.42 -4.39
CA GLY A 454 -4.33 -7.76 -4.15
C GLY A 454 -4.27 -6.59 -3.17
N GLY A 455 -3.09 -6.16 -2.77
CA GLY A 455 -2.87 -5.02 -1.89
C GLY A 455 -2.48 -3.75 -2.65
N THR A 456 -2.27 -2.68 -1.92
CA THR A 456 -1.88 -1.39 -2.49
C THR A 456 -0.67 -0.82 -1.76
N VAL A 457 0.33 -0.42 -2.51
CA VAL A 457 1.44 0.42 -2.04
C VAL A 457 1.39 1.71 -2.82
N ALA A 458 1.26 2.85 -2.15
CA ALA A 458 1.15 4.14 -2.80
C ALA A 458 2.08 5.18 -2.17
N SER A 459 2.64 6.05 -2.99
CA SER A 459 3.50 7.14 -2.53
C SER A 459 3.33 8.39 -3.39
N ASN A 460 3.38 9.56 -2.72
CA ASN A 460 3.48 10.85 -3.40
C ASN A 460 4.94 11.28 -3.62
N GLY A 461 5.83 10.90 -2.73
CA GLY A 461 7.27 11.12 -2.87
C GLY A 461 7.95 9.91 -3.50
N ASP A 462 9.25 10.00 -3.72
CA ASP A 462 10.03 8.88 -4.24
C ASP A 462 9.78 7.61 -3.44
N LEU A 463 9.66 6.50 -4.15
CA LEU A 463 9.40 5.21 -3.53
C LEU A 463 10.44 4.18 -3.98
N THR A 464 11.07 3.57 -3.02
CA THR A 464 12.00 2.46 -3.25
C THR A 464 11.45 1.20 -2.60
N LEU A 465 11.26 0.18 -3.38
CA LEU A 465 10.90 -1.15 -2.94
C LEU A 465 12.10 -2.08 -3.15
N GLN A 466 12.57 -2.68 -2.10
CA GLN A 466 13.69 -3.62 -2.15
C GLN A 466 13.27 -4.95 -1.54
N ALA A 467 13.38 -6.01 -2.32
CA ALA A 467 13.04 -7.35 -1.85
C ALA A 467 13.83 -8.42 -2.59
N THR A 468 13.99 -9.59 -1.99
CA THR A 468 14.41 -10.76 -2.75
C THR A 468 13.21 -11.26 -3.57
N SER A 469 12.03 -11.25 -2.97
CA SER A 469 10.79 -11.62 -3.64
C SER A 469 9.72 -10.57 -3.39
N LEU A 470 9.17 -10.03 -4.47
CA LEU A 470 8.04 -9.12 -4.47
C LEU A 470 6.88 -9.74 -5.23
N ASP A 471 5.79 -10.00 -4.54
CA ASP A 471 4.55 -10.44 -5.15
C ASP A 471 3.57 -9.26 -5.21
N ASN A 472 3.25 -8.82 -6.42
CA ASN A 472 2.24 -7.79 -6.70
C ASN A 472 1.10 -8.36 -7.55
N THR A 473 0.87 -9.67 -7.49
CA THR A 473 -0.20 -10.32 -8.24
C THR A 473 -1.55 -9.67 -7.89
N GLN A 474 -2.22 -9.13 -8.91
CA GLN A 474 -3.48 -8.38 -8.74
C GLN A 474 -3.37 -7.21 -7.76
N GLY A 475 -2.18 -6.86 -7.33
CA GLY A 475 -1.93 -5.74 -6.44
C GLY A 475 -1.64 -4.44 -7.18
N ALA A 476 -1.53 -3.35 -6.43
CA ALA A 476 -1.25 -2.04 -6.98
C ALA A 476 -0.04 -1.40 -6.32
N ILE A 477 0.89 -0.92 -7.13
CA ILE A 477 2.00 -0.08 -6.71
C ILE A 477 1.85 1.24 -7.44
N GLN A 478 1.65 2.33 -6.69
CA GLN A 478 1.30 3.63 -7.24
C GLN A 478 2.26 4.70 -6.73
N HIS A 479 2.85 5.45 -7.64
CA HIS A 479 3.68 6.60 -7.32
C HIS A 479 3.08 7.83 -8.01
N ALA A 480 2.53 8.73 -7.22
CA ALA A 480 1.84 9.91 -7.74
C ALA A 480 2.77 11.09 -7.98
N GLY A 481 3.97 11.05 -7.40
CA GLY A 481 4.98 12.11 -7.59
C GLY A 481 5.61 12.07 -8.97
N SER A 482 6.30 13.15 -9.30
CA SER A 482 7.08 13.24 -10.55
C SER A 482 8.51 12.69 -10.41
N GLY A 483 8.87 12.19 -9.24
CA GLY A 483 10.18 11.63 -8.95
C GLY A 483 10.32 10.19 -9.39
N GLN A 484 10.86 9.34 -8.50
CA GLN A 484 11.21 7.98 -8.85
C GLN A 484 10.39 6.93 -8.09
N LEU A 485 9.92 5.94 -8.82
CA LEU A 485 9.52 4.64 -8.29
C LEU A 485 10.61 3.63 -8.66
N GLN A 486 11.31 3.12 -7.68
CA GLN A 486 12.36 2.13 -7.87
C GLN A 486 11.94 0.80 -7.27
N ILE A 487 11.95 -0.23 -8.06
CA ILE A 487 11.66 -1.60 -7.62
C ILE A 487 12.90 -2.45 -7.88
N ALA A 488 13.48 -2.95 -6.83
CA ALA A 488 14.62 -3.85 -6.87
C ALA A 488 14.22 -5.18 -6.23
N ALA A 489 13.95 -6.17 -7.06
CA ALA A 489 13.53 -7.48 -6.57
C ALA A 489 14.12 -8.58 -7.46
N ASP A 490 14.74 -9.59 -6.85
CA ASP A 490 15.24 -10.71 -7.63
C ASP A 490 14.10 -11.37 -8.39
N THR A 491 12.96 -11.52 -7.73
CA THR A 491 11.73 -12.00 -8.35
C THR A 491 10.61 -11.01 -8.10
N LEU A 492 10.02 -10.50 -9.17
CA LEU A 492 8.80 -9.70 -9.15
C LEU A 492 7.69 -10.48 -9.83
N SER A 493 6.70 -10.91 -9.07
CA SER A 493 5.45 -11.50 -9.55
C SER A 493 4.39 -10.41 -9.58
N GLY A 494 4.09 -9.89 -10.75
CA GLY A 494 3.14 -8.79 -10.92
C GLY A 494 1.95 -9.12 -11.81
N SER A 495 1.70 -10.41 -12.03
CA SER A 495 0.63 -10.85 -12.95
C SER A 495 -0.74 -10.30 -12.55
N GLY A 496 -1.42 -9.68 -13.48
CA GLY A 496 -2.71 -9.02 -13.23
C GLY A 496 -2.63 -7.79 -12.33
N GLY A 497 -1.45 -7.43 -11.88
CA GLY A 497 -1.24 -6.29 -11.00
C GLY A 497 -1.04 -4.98 -11.74
N SER A 498 -0.95 -3.91 -10.97
CA SER A 498 -0.78 -2.55 -11.46
C SER A 498 0.48 -1.91 -10.89
N ILE A 499 1.32 -1.33 -11.73
CA ILE A 499 2.47 -0.53 -11.32
C ILE A 499 2.37 0.80 -12.08
N VAL A 500 2.08 1.87 -11.37
CA VAL A 500 1.87 3.19 -11.98
C VAL A 500 2.73 4.25 -11.33
N SER A 501 3.40 5.03 -12.17
CA SER A 501 4.19 6.18 -11.70
C SER A 501 3.90 7.40 -12.58
N ASN A 502 3.69 8.55 -11.95
CA ASN A 502 3.64 9.82 -12.67
C ASN A 502 5.04 10.37 -12.99
N GLY A 503 6.08 9.71 -12.54
CA GLY A 503 7.47 10.05 -12.80
C GLY A 503 8.21 8.91 -13.47
N THR A 504 9.40 8.62 -12.99
CA THR A 504 10.27 7.57 -13.51
C THR A 504 10.01 6.25 -12.79
N LEU A 505 9.90 5.18 -13.53
CA LEU A 505 9.86 3.81 -13.02
C LEU A 505 11.15 3.09 -13.37
N GLY A 506 11.83 2.59 -12.36
CA GLY A 506 12.96 1.68 -12.50
C GLY A 506 12.62 0.31 -11.94
N ILE A 507 12.84 -0.74 -12.70
CA ILE A 507 12.68 -2.12 -12.22
C ILE A 507 14.00 -2.86 -12.47
N THR A 508 14.52 -3.48 -11.43
CA THR A 508 15.73 -4.31 -11.52
C THR A 508 15.53 -5.64 -10.82
N GLY A 509 16.06 -6.71 -11.40
CA GLY A 509 15.96 -8.04 -10.82
C GLY A 509 16.41 -9.17 -11.75
N GLN A 510 16.01 -10.39 -11.42
CA GLN A 510 16.30 -11.56 -12.25
C GLN A 510 15.05 -12.02 -13.03
N ASN A 511 13.90 -12.05 -12.38
CA ASN A 511 12.66 -12.47 -13.00
C ASN A 511 11.59 -11.44 -12.70
N THR A 512 11.07 -10.84 -13.75
CA THR A 512 10.01 -9.83 -13.66
C THR A 512 8.80 -10.30 -14.45
N ASP A 513 7.71 -10.55 -13.79
CA ASP A 513 6.44 -10.90 -14.40
C ASP A 513 5.44 -9.75 -14.24
N LEU A 514 5.07 -9.14 -15.35
CA LEU A 514 4.07 -8.06 -15.44
C LEU A 514 2.90 -8.51 -16.34
N SER A 515 2.74 -9.82 -16.50
CA SER A 515 1.71 -10.39 -17.37
C SER A 515 0.31 -10.01 -16.90
N HIS A 516 -0.60 -9.83 -17.86
CA HIS A 516 -2.02 -9.51 -17.61
C HIS A 516 -2.23 -8.25 -16.76
N GLY A 517 -1.16 -7.56 -16.45
CA GLY A 517 -1.15 -6.38 -15.60
C GLY A 517 -1.01 -5.09 -16.37
N THR A 518 -0.96 -4.00 -15.62
CA THR A 518 -0.73 -2.68 -16.16
C THR A 518 0.50 -2.05 -15.52
N THR A 519 1.45 -1.67 -16.34
CA THR A 519 2.64 -0.94 -15.90
C THR A 519 2.72 0.35 -16.69
N SER A 520 2.73 1.49 -15.99
CA SER A 520 2.69 2.79 -16.63
C SER A 520 3.53 3.81 -15.88
N ALA A 521 4.31 4.59 -16.62
CA ALA A 521 5.08 5.72 -16.04
C ALA A 521 5.41 6.74 -17.13
N GLN A 522 5.90 7.93 -16.72
CA GLN A 522 6.43 8.87 -17.70
C GLN A 522 7.69 8.29 -18.37
N THR A 523 8.58 7.75 -17.57
CA THR A 523 9.80 7.11 -18.05
C THR A 523 9.91 5.73 -17.44
N ILE A 524 10.26 4.75 -18.24
CA ILE A 524 10.41 3.38 -17.77
C ILE A 524 11.79 2.86 -18.14
N GLY A 525 12.46 2.32 -17.14
CA GLY A 525 13.69 1.56 -17.29
C GLY A 525 13.57 0.21 -16.61
N ILE A 526 13.68 -0.87 -17.36
CA ILE A 526 13.64 -2.22 -16.80
C ILE A 526 14.96 -2.92 -17.14
N ALA A 527 15.61 -3.45 -16.11
CA ALA A 527 16.81 -4.26 -16.24
C ALA A 527 16.63 -5.56 -15.47
N THR A 528 16.38 -6.64 -16.18
CA THR A 528 16.05 -7.93 -15.57
C THR A 528 16.60 -9.11 -16.37
N GLY A 529 16.76 -10.25 -15.71
CA GLY A 529 17.12 -11.48 -16.41
C GLY A 529 16.01 -11.97 -17.34
N ARG A 530 14.76 -11.90 -16.93
CA ARG A 530 13.59 -12.29 -17.72
C ARG A 530 12.47 -11.29 -17.46
N LEU A 531 11.71 -10.96 -18.52
CA LEU A 531 10.55 -10.08 -18.44
C LEU A 531 9.36 -10.71 -19.13
N SER A 532 8.24 -10.80 -18.44
CA SER A 532 6.95 -11.13 -19.04
C SER A 532 6.02 -9.93 -18.94
N THR A 533 5.48 -9.53 -20.08
CA THR A 533 4.37 -8.58 -20.21
C THR A 533 3.19 -9.24 -20.95
N ALA A 534 3.18 -10.58 -20.97
CA ALA A 534 2.19 -11.35 -21.72
C ALA A 534 0.76 -10.99 -21.29
N GLY A 535 -0.08 -10.64 -22.26
CA GLY A 535 -1.45 -10.20 -22.01
C GLY A 535 -1.58 -8.91 -21.19
N GLY A 536 -0.46 -8.27 -20.85
CA GLY A 536 -0.42 -7.06 -20.05
C GLY A 536 -0.11 -5.81 -20.86
N HIS A 537 -0.08 -4.68 -20.18
CA HIS A 537 0.22 -3.37 -20.77
C HIS A 537 1.38 -2.71 -20.06
N LEU A 538 2.39 -2.33 -20.80
CA LEU A 538 3.53 -1.56 -20.31
C LEU A 538 3.62 -0.27 -21.11
N THR A 539 3.44 0.87 -20.46
CA THR A 539 3.30 2.16 -21.16
C THR A 539 4.18 3.24 -20.57
N ALA A 540 5.07 3.79 -21.38
CA ALA A 540 5.85 4.97 -21.06
C ALA A 540 5.21 6.19 -21.72
N SER A 541 4.58 7.06 -20.94
CA SER A 541 3.79 8.18 -21.42
C SER A 541 4.60 9.43 -21.73
N GLY A 542 5.81 9.54 -21.21
CA GLY A 542 6.70 10.65 -21.48
C GLY A 542 7.50 10.44 -22.76
N THR A 543 8.21 11.47 -23.16
CA THR A 543 8.98 11.48 -24.41
C THR A 543 10.41 10.92 -24.28
N GLN A 544 10.78 10.51 -23.08
CA GLN A 544 12.06 9.87 -22.85
C GLN A 544 12.06 8.43 -23.39
N ALA A 545 13.25 7.90 -23.59
CA ALA A 545 13.38 6.54 -24.10
C ALA A 545 12.76 5.51 -23.15
N LEU A 546 12.00 4.57 -23.70
CA LEU A 546 11.61 3.35 -23.01
C LEU A 546 12.78 2.38 -23.08
N ASN A 547 13.39 2.08 -21.93
CA ASN A 547 14.57 1.25 -21.86
C ASN A 547 14.23 -0.12 -21.28
N LEU A 548 14.41 -1.14 -22.07
CA LEU A 548 14.21 -2.53 -21.68
C LEU A 548 15.49 -3.31 -21.90
N ASN A 549 16.13 -3.71 -20.83
CA ASN A 549 17.36 -4.50 -20.87
C ASN A 549 17.09 -5.85 -20.19
N VAL A 550 16.82 -6.84 -21.01
CA VAL A 550 16.42 -8.18 -20.57
C VAL A 550 17.53 -9.17 -20.87
N GLY A 551 18.17 -9.69 -19.85
CA GLY A 551 19.28 -10.63 -20.04
C GLY A 551 18.91 -11.95 -20.72
N GLY A 552 17.62 -12.30 -20.74
CA GLY A 552 17.10 -13.52 -21.34
C GLY A 552 15.89 -13.26 -22.22
N THR A 553 14.76 -13.82 -21.87
CA THR A 553 13.54 -13.72 -22.66
C THR A 553 12.67 -12.54 -22.21
N LEU A 554 12.23 -11.75 -23.18
CA LEU A 554 11.09 -10.84 -23.06
C LEU A 554 9.88 -11.52 -23.68
N ASP A 555 8.89 -11.82 -22.88
CA ASP A 555 7.63 -12.40 -23.33
C ASP A 555 6.55 -11.31 -23.28
N ASN A 556 6.12 -10.87 -24.47
CA ASN A 556 5.02 -9.93 -24.67
C ASN A 556 3.86 -10.58 -25.43
N THR A 557 3.70 -11.90 -25.32
CA THR A 557 2.64 -12.61 -26.01
C THR A 557 1.27 -12.03 -25.65
N GLY A 558 0.52 -11.55 -26.65
CA GLY A 558 -0.79 -10.90 -26.46
C GLY A 558 -0.74 -9.61 -25.65
N GLY A 559 0.43 -9.13 -25.25
CA GLY A 559 0.61 -7.94 -24.44
C GLY A 559 0.88 -6.69 -25.25
N THR A 560 0.97 -5.56 -24.57
CA THR A 560 1.29 -4.27 -25.17
C THR A 560 2.45 -3.62 -24.45
N ILE A 561 3.46 -3.25 -25.19
CA ILE A 561 4.55 -2.39 -24.75
C ILE A 561 4.48 -1.11 -25.57
N ALA A 562 4.24 0.04 -24.95
CA ALA A 562 4.09 1.30 -25.65
C ALA A 562 4.91 2.41 -25.00
N GLY A 563 5.49 3.26 -25.84
CA GLY A 563 6.20 4.46 -25.38
C GLY A 563 6.00 5.63 -26.32
N ASN A 564 5.82 6.82 -25.73
CA ASN A 564 5.78 8.07 -26.51
C ASN A 564 7.19 8.54 -26.92
N GLY A 565 8.21 8.04 -26.27
CA GLY A 565 9.60 8.23 -26.65
C GLY A 565 10.10 7.15 -27.61
N VAL A 566 11.40 7.10 -27.77
CA VAL A 566 12.06 6.02 -28.51
C VAL A 566 12.13 4.76 -27.65
N LEU A 567 12.31 3.62 -28.30
CA LEU A 567 12.50 2.33 -27.64
C LEU A 567 13.97 1.91 -27.71
N ALA A 568 14.50 1.53 -26.56
CA ALA A 568 15.79 0.84 -26.48
C ALA A 568 15.56 -0.52 -25.84
N LEU A 569 15.45 -1.55 -26.64
CA LEU A 569 15.20 -2.92 -26.23
C LEU A 569 16.40 -3.80 -26.49
N ASN A 570 16.88 -4.45 -25.45
CA ASN A 570 17.87 -5.50 -25.55
C ASN A 570 17.29 -6.77 -24.89
N ALA A 571 17.35 -7.88 -25.57
CA ALA A 571 16.93 -9.18 -25.02
C ALA A 571 17.69 -10.31 -25.72
N GLN A 572 17.71 -11.50 -25.12
CA GLN A 572 18.14 -12.67 -25.86
C GLN A 572 17.03 -13.14 -26.80
N ARG A 573 15.81 -13.11 -26.36
CA ARG A 573 14.66 -13.59 -27.12
C ARG A 573 13.47 -12.67 -26.89
N LEU A 574 12.70 -12.41 -27.93
CA LEU A 574 11.45 -11.65 -27.87
C LEU A 574 10.30 -12.53 -28.35
N LEU A 575 9.37 -12.80 -27.46
CA LEU A 575 8.09 -13.42 -27.77
C LEU A 575 7.05 -12.30 -27.84
N ASN A 576 6.54 -12.01 -29.02
CA ASN A 576 5.54 -10.95 -29.26
C ASN A 576 4.36 -11.46 -30.06
N ALA A 577 4.09 -12.79 -29.99
CA ALA A 577 2.96 -13.35 -30.71
C ALA A 577 1.66 -12.68 -30.25
N GLN A 578 0.90 -12.14 -31.22
CA GLN A 578 -0.32 -11.38 -30.95
C GLN A 578 -0.13 -10.15 -30.04
N GLY A 579 1.11 -9.85 -29.68
CA GLY A 579 1.47 -8.72 -28.85
C GLY A 579 1.73 -7.46 -29.67
N SER A 580 1.89 -6.34 -28.98
CA SER A 580 2.23 -5.06 -29.59
C SER A 580 3.39 -4.41 -28.87
N VAL A 581 4.42 -4.02 -29.61
CA VAL A 581 5.52 -3.18 -29.13
C VAL A 581 5.50 -1.89 -29.95
N GLN A 582 5.39 -0.75 -29.27
CA GLN A 582 5.13 0.52 -29.91
C GLN A 582 5.99 1.62 -29.34
N ALA A 583 6.62 2.40 -30.17
CA ALA A 583 7.39 3.58 -29.79
C ALA A 583 6.96 4.75 -30.68
N ALA A 584 6.33 5.77 -30.12
CA ALA A 584 5.84 6.90 -30.88
C ALA A 584 6.89 8.00 -31.11
N GLY A 585 8.03 7.93 -30.41
CA GLY A 585 9.10 8.91 -30.50
C GLY A 585 9.70 9.00 -31.91
N GLN A 586 10.07 10.21 -32.31
CA GLN A 586 10.57 10.49 -33.65
C GLN A 586 12.08 10.20 -33.81
N GLY A 587 12.73 9.86 -32.73
CA GLY A 587 14.16 9.49 -32.78
C GLY A 587 14.38 8.04 -33.18
N LEU A 588 15.61 7.58 -33.05
CA LEU A 588 16.00 6.21 -33.38
C LEU A 588 15.60 5.26 -32.26
N SER A 589 14.75 4.31 -32.59
CA SER A 589 14.45 3.16 -31.73
C SER A 589 15.33 1.97 -32.07
N THR A 590 15.83 1.28 -31.05
CA THR A 590 16.72 0.13 -31.22
C THR A 590 16.17 -1.11 -30.56
N LEU A 591 16.08 -2.20 -31.31
CA LEU A 591 15.72 -3.52 -30.85
C LEU A 591 16.88 -4.46 -31.14
N ARG A 592 17.54 -4.94 -30.10
CA ARG A 592 18.67 -5.86 -30.22
C ARG A 592 18.31 -7.15 -29.54
N ILE A 593 18.00 -8.15 -30.34
CA ILE A 593 17.60 -9.47 -29.85
C ILE A 593 18.68 -10.46 -30.27
N ALA A 594 19.35 -11.05 -29.32
CA ALA A 594 20.49 -11.91 -29.64
C ALA A 594 20.10 -13.21 -30.35
N GLN A 595 18.90 -13.68 -30.16
CA GLN A 595 18.40 -14.94 -30.70
C GLN A 595 17.16 -14.68 -31.55
N ASP A 596 16.05 -15.31 -31.24
CA ASP A 596 14.86 -15.31 -32.06
C ASP A 596 13.82 -14.27 -31.59
N VAL A 597 13.09 -13.76 -32.56
CA VAL A 597 11.93 -12.91 -32.37
C VAL A 597 10.70 -13.64 -32.95
N GLN A 598 9.73 -13.82 -32.08
CA GLN A 598 8.44 -14.41 -32.47
C GLN A 598 7.39 -13.29 -32.44
N ASN A 599 7.01 -12.83 -33.65
CA ASN A 599 6.07 -11.74 -33.85
C ASN A 599 4.82 -12.16 -34.59
N GLN A 600 4.44 -13.45 -34.50
CA GLN A 600 3.28 -13.97 -35.21
C GLN A 600 2.01 -13.21 -34.81
N GLN A 601 1.37 -12.57 -35.77
CA GLN A 601 0.20 -11.74 -35.56
C GLN A 601 0.47 -10.58 -34.60
N GLY A 602 1.73 -10.36 -34.22
CA GLY A 602 2.16 -9.27 -33.32
C GLY A 602 2.52 -8.01 -34.09
N LYS A 603 2.80 -6.96 -33.36
CA LYS A 603 3.13 -5.65 -33.91
C LYS A 603 4.39 -5.08 -33.29
N LEU A 604 5.29 -4.60 -34.11
CA LEU A 604 6.45 -3.82 -33.74
C LEU A 604 6.36 -2.48 -34.50
N LEU A 605 5.95 -1.41 -33.81
CA LEU A 605 5.62 -0.13 -34.43
C LEU A 605 6.52 0.96 -33.89
N LEU A 606 7.27 1.61 -34.77
CA LEU A 606 8.22 2.66 -34.40
C LEU A 606 7.81 3.97 -35.06
N GLY A 607 7.58 5.02 -34.28
CA GLY A 607 7.20 6.34 -34.76
C GLY A 607 8.33 7.07 -35.45
N GLY A 608 9.55 6.82 -35.05
CA GLY A 608 10.77 7.34 -35.65
C GLY A 608 11.51 6.30 -36.48
N ALA A 609 12.80 6.51 -36.61
CA ALA A 609 13.67 5.55 -37.25
C ALA A 609 13.80 4.27 -36.38
N GLY A 610 14.01 3.15 -37.02
CA GLY A 610 14.18 1.87 -36.34
C GLY A 610 15.46 1.14 -36.70
N GLN A 611 16.07 0.52 -35.71
CA GLN A 611 17.16 -0.43 -35.88
C GLN A 611 16.79 -1.72 -35.16
N PHE A 612 16.63 -2.78 -35.93
CA PHE A 612 16.18 -4.08 -35.45
C PHE A 612 17.23 -5.14 -35.80
N ASN A 613 17.71 -5.84 -34.82
CA ASN A 613 18.69 -6.90 -34.98
C ASN A 613 18.21 -8.19 -34.31
N ALA A 614 18.28 -9.31 -34.99
CA ALA A 614 17.93 -10.62 -34.42
C ALA A 614 18.70 -11.74 -35.15
N ALA A 615 18.80 -12.91 -34.51
CA ALA A 615 19.28 -14.11 -35.19
C ALA A 615 18.21 -14.67 -36.13
N SER A 616 16.94 -14.64 -35.74
CA SER A 616 15.82 -15.01 -36.58
C SER A 616 14.57 -14.18 -36.24
N LEU A 617 13.69 -14.01 -37.23
CA LEU A 617 12.41 -13.31 -37.07
C LEU A 617 11.28 -14.11 -37.67
N ALA A 618 10.33 -14.50 -36.84
CA ALA A 618 9.05 -15.08 -37.25
C ALA A 618 7.97 -13.99 -37.14
N ASN A 619 7.54 -13.49 -38.30
CA ASN A 619 6.60 -12.36 -38.40
C ASN A 619 5.31 -12.75 -39.13
N GLN A 620 4.92 -14.03 -39.12
CA GLN A 620 3.71 -14.50 -39.79
C GLN A 620 2.46 -13.75 -39.31
N GLY A 621 1.79 -13.06 -40.18
CA GLY A 621 0.64 -12.21 -39.84
C GLY A 621 0.98 -11.03 -38.93
N GLY A 622 2.27 -10.83 -38.63
CA GLY A 622 2.72 -9.76 -37.76
C GLY A 622 3.11 -8.50 -38.53
N ILE A 623 3.38 -7.45 -37.80
CA ILE A 623 3.76 -6.16 -38.35
C ILE A 623 5.08 -5.70 -37.73
N VAL A 624 6.03 -5.31 -38.56
CA VAL A 624 7.22 -4.54 -38.14
C VAL A 624 7.22 -3.25 -38.96
N SER A 625 7.09 -2.12 -38.29
CA SER A 625 6.90 -0.87 -38.99
C SER A 625 7.64 0.29 -38.32
N ALA A 626 8.20 1.20 -39.14
CA ALA A 626 8.76 2.45 -38.69
C ALA A 626 8.13 3.60 -39.48
N ALA A 627 7.61 4.60 -38.76
CA ALA A 627 7.03 5.81 -39.36
C ALA A 627 8.08 6.89 -39.63
N GLY A 628 9.29 6.73 -39.12
CA GLY A 628 10.39 7.66 -39.33
C GLY A 628 11.14 7.41 -40.64
N ASN A 629 12.27 8.13 -40.79
CA ASN A 629 13.01 8.18 -42.04
C ASN A 629 13.70 6.87 -42.42
N ALA A 630 13.88 5.94 -41.52
CA ALA A 630 14.58 4.68 -41.80
C ALA A 630 14.14 3.56 -40.87
N LEU A 631 14.06 2.37 -41.44
CA LEU A 631 14.02 1.12 -40.70
C LEU A 631 15.16 0.22 -41.21
N GLN A 632 15.97 -0.21 -40.29
CA GLN A 632 17.03 -1.16 -40.55
C GLN A 632 16.68 -2.46 -39.84
N VAL A 633 16.53 -3.51 -40.58
CA VAL A 633 16.24 -4.85 -40.08
C VAL A 633 17.39 -5.76 -40.46
N GLN A 634 18.06 -6.27 -39.45
CA GLN A 634 19.13 -7.25 -39.64
C GLN A 634 18.77 -8.54 -38.93
N VAL A 635 18.65 -9.61 -39.70
CA VAL A 635 18.35 -10.94 -39.21
C VAL A 635 19.42 -11.88 -39.76
N ASP A 636 20.29 -12.40 -38.90
CA ASP A 636 21.44 -13.19 -39.34
C ASP A 636 21.01 -14.50 -40.03
N GLY A 637 19.88 -15.08 -39.64
CA GLY A 637 19.33 -16.29 -40.16
C GLY A 637 18.02 -16.08 -40.93
N ALA A 638 17.00 -16.82 -40.58
CA ALA A 638 15.72 -16.77 -41.26
C ALA A 638 14.85 -15.61 -40.83
N LEU A 639 14.36 -14.89 -41.83
CA LEU A 639 13.31 -13.92 -41.67
C LEU A 639 12.07 -14.47 -42.32
N ASP A 640 11.10 -14.78 -41.51
CA ASP A 640 9.84 -15.34 -41.93
C ASP A 640 8.73 -14.30 -41.78
N ASN A 641 8.27 -13.74 -42.90
CA ASN A 641 7.26 -12.72 -43.00
C ASN A 641 6.03 -13.18 -43.75
N HIS A 642 5.87 -14.50 -43.94
CA HIS A 642 4.75 -15.01 -44.70
C HIS A 642 3.40 -14.87 -44.03
N ALA A 643 2.32 -15.25 -44.70
CA ALA A 643 0.98 -15.30 -44.15
C ALA A 643 0.54 -13.95 -43.56
N HIS A 644 0.50 -12.92 -44.38
CA HIS A 644 0.12 -11.53 -44.02
C HIS A 644 1.09 -10.79 -43.12
N GLY A 645 2.33 -11.24 -42.95
CA GLY A 645 3.36 -10.51 -42.28
C GLY A 645 3.67 -9.18 -42.97
N VAL A 646 3.92 -8.14 -42.19
CA VAL A 646 4.23 -6.81 -42.72
C VAL A 646 5.53 -6.31 -42.13
N ILE A 647 6.43 -5.87 -43.00
CA ILE A 647 7.61 -5.12 -42.65
C ILE A 647 7.56 -3.79 -43.41
N SER A 648 7.50 -2.66 -42.73
CA SER A 648 7.35 -1.38 -43.37
C SER A 648 8.14 -0.26 -42.76
N SER A 649 8.53 0.71 -43.57
CA SER A 649 9.13 1.97 -43.15
C SER A 649 8.49 3.11 -43.93
N ALA A 650 8.19 4.21 -43.27
CA ALA A 650 7.75 5.43 -43.94
C ALA A 650 8.85 6.10 -44.76
N GLY A 651 10.09 5.85 -44.41
CA GLY A 651 11.27 6.24 -45.17
C GLY A 651 12.01 5.05 -45.76
N GLN A 652 13.30 4.99 -45.55
CA GLN A 652 14.15 3.91 -46.05
C GLN A 652 13.91 2.61 -45.26
N LEU A 653 13.97 1.49 -45.93
CA LEU A 653 13.99 0.18 -45.32
C LEU A 653 15.24 -0.58 -45.80
N ALA A 654 16.11 -0.87 -44.87
CA ALA A 654 17.28 -1.71 -45.11
C ALA A 654 17.03 -3.06 -44.44
N LEU A 655 17.03 -4.12 -45.23
CA LEU A 655 16.75 -5.45 -44.79
C LEU A 655 17.94 -6.35 -45.10
N THR A 656 18.51 -6.93 -44.05
CA THR A 656 19.57 -7.95 -44.21
C THR A 656 19.09 -9.23 -43.54
N ALA A 657 19.14 -10.34 -44.25
CA ALA A 657 18.72 -11.61 -43.68
C ALA A 657 19.51 -12.79 -44.28
N GLY A 658 19.62 -13.89 -43.54
CA GLY A 658 20.13 -15.14 -44.11
C GLY A 658 19.19 -15.65 -45.17
N THR A 659 17.89 -15.72 -44.89
CA THR A 659 16.83 -16.03 -45.87
C THR A 659 15.62 -15.16 -45.58
N LEU A 660 14.81 -14.87 -46.59
CA LEU A 660 13.55 -14.16 -46.44
C LEU A 660 12.41 -15.02 -47.00
N ASP A 661 11.49 -15.37 -46.12
CA ASP A 661 10.21 -15.96 -46.52
C ASP A 661 9.12 -14.88 -46.36
N ASN A 662 8.69 -14.35 -47.51
CA ASN A 662 7.63 -13.34 -47.59
C ASN A 662 6.40 -13.88 -48.32
N ARG A 663 6.24 -15.20 -48.33
CA ARG A 663 5.13 -15.86 -49.06
C ARG A 663 3.77 -15.50 -48.48
N SER A 664 2.74 -15.93 -49.25
CA SER A 664 1.37 -15.92 -48.75
C SER A 664 0.95 -14.52 -48.19
N THR A 665 1.08 -13.54 -49.07
CA THR A 665 0.70 -12.15 -48.76
C THR A 665 1.58 -11.44 -47.72
N GLY A 666 2.77 -11.92 -47.45
CA GLY A 666 3.78 -11.21 -46.76
C GLY A 666 4.08 -9.85 -47.43
N THR A 667 4.31 -8.82 -46.64
CA THR A 667 4.45 -7.46 -47.18
C THR A 667 5.70 -6.81 -46.63
N VAL A 668 6.54 -6.29 -47.52
CA VAL A 668 7.70 -5.49 -47.20
C VAL A 668 7.57 -4.16 -47.93
N VAL A 669 7.48 -3.03 -47.15
CA VAL A 669 7.21 -1.72 -47.73
C VAL A 669 8.15 -0.67 -47.20
N ALA A 670 8.71 0.11 -48.10
CA ALA A 670 9.51 1.30 -47.75
C ALA A 670 8.85 2.54 -48.36
N GLY A 671 8.76 3.59 -47.59
CA GLY A 671 8.24 4.88 -48.04
C GLY A 671 9.22 5.63 -48.94
N SER A 672 10.50 5.32 -48.85
CA SER A 672 11.54 5.79 -49.80
C SER A 672 12.25 4.59 -50.42
N ASP A 673 13.41 4.20 -49.97
CA ASP A 673 14.21 3.13 -50.59
C ASP A 673 14.14 1.84 -49.80
N LEU A 674 14.06 0.73 -50.48
CA LEU A 674 14.16 -0.62 -49.94
C LEU A 674 15.48 -1.24 -50.42
N SER A 675 16.35 -1.56 -49.51
CA SER A 675 17.54 -2.36 -49.74
C SER A 675 17.42 -3.70 -49.01
N GLY A 676 17.39 -4.75 -49.76
CA GLY A 676 17.36 -6.11 -49.27
C GLY A 676 18.64 -6.89 -49.62
N GLN A 677 19.38 -7.31 -48.61
CA GLN A 677 20.54 -8.17 -48.75
C GLN A 677 20.27 -9.51 -48.09
N ILE A 678 19.89 -10.47 -48.91
CA ILE A 678 19.49 -11.81 -48.46
C ILE A 678 20.57 -12.79 -48.85
N GLY A 679 21.30 -13.34 -47.89
CA GLY A 679 22.41 -14.24 -48.15
C GLY A 679 21.98 -15.56 -48.85
N GLY A 680 20.77 -16.01 -48.64
CA GLY A 680 20.17 -17.18 -49.22
C GLY A 680 18.97 -16.88 -50.13
N ALA A 681 17.99 -17.72 -50.10
CA ALA A 681 16.82 -17.57 -50.92
C ALA A 681 15.89 -16.46 -50.41
N LEU A 682 15.30 -15.75 -51.35
CA LEU A 682 14.21 -14.81 -51.08
C LEU A 682 12.96 -15.41 -51.68
N ASP A 683 12.02 -15.79 -50.85
CA ASP A 683 10.73 -16.31 -51.27
C ASP A 683 9.65 -15.24 -51.02
N ASN A 684 9.13 -14.69 -52.12
CA ASN A 684 8.06 -13.70 -52.15
C ASN A 684 6.81 -14.22 -52.85
N ASP A 685 6.61 -15.53 -52.84
CA ASP A 685 5.46 -16.13 -53.49
C ASP A 685 4.14 -15.58 -52.91
N ALA A 686 3.36 -14.90 -53.76
CA ALA A 686 2.16 -14.20 -53.37
C ALA A 686 2.42 -13.13 -52.29
N GLY A 687 3.65 -12.66 -52.15
CA GLY A 687 4.06 -11.62 -51.23
C GLY A 687 4.23 -10.27 -51.92
N ILE A 688 4.53 -9.25 -51.13
CA ILE A 688 4.70 -7.88 -51.60
C ILE A 688 6.03 -7.32 -51.06
N LEU A 689 6.85 -6.84 -52.00
CA LEU A 689 8.02 -6.03 -51.74
C LEU A 689 7.84 -4.68 -52.43
N GLN A 690 7.79 -3.58 -51.67
CA GLN A 690 7.47 -2.31 -52.26
C GLN A 690 8.27 -1.15 -51.63
N ALA A 691 8.65 -0.20 -52.50
CA ALA A 691 9.20 1.08 -52.08
C ALA A 691 8.73 2.21 -53.01
N SER A 692 8.57 3.38 -52.47
CA SER A 692 8.29 4.58 -53.31
C SER A 692 9.53 5.06 -54.05
N GLY A 693 10.69 4.86 -53.47
CA GLY A 693 12.01 5.10 -54.05
C GLY A 693 12.62 3.86 -54.68
N ALA A 694 13.89 3.67 -54.52
CA ALA A 694 14.61 2.53 -55.08
C ALA A 694 14.31 1.25 -54.30
N VAL A 695 14.08 0.15 -55.03
CA VAL A 695 14.12 -1.18 -54.46
C VAL A 695 15.39 -1.86 -54.99
N GLN A 696 16.26 -2.27 -54.09
CA GLN A 696 17.48 -2.99 -54.40
C GLN A 696 17.47 -4.32 -53.65
N LEU A 697 17.39 -5.38 -54.35
CA LEU A 697 17.35 -6.74 -53.78
C LEU A 697 18.55 -7.53 -54.27
N GLN A 698 19.23 -8.12 -53.31
CA GLN A 698 20.29 -9.11 -53.61
C GLN A 698 19.97 -10.39 -52.84
N SER A 699 19.93 -11.52 -53.56
CA SER A 699 19.63 -12.79 -52.92
C SER A 699 20.26 -13.96 -53.72
N ALA A 700 20.39 -15.12 -53.10
CA ALA A 700 20.75 -16.34 -53.83
C ALA A 700 19.48 -17.00 -54.37
N GLY A 701 18.81 -16.31 -55.32
CA GLY A 701 17.54 -16.71 -55.93
C GLY A 701 16.34 -15.95 -55.37
N LEU A 702 15.35 -15.69 -56.23
CA LEU A 702 14.09 -15.05 -55.89
C LEU A 702 12.92 -15.86 -56.45
N SER A 703 12.04 -16.30 -55.57
CA SER A 703 10.72 -16.76 -55.95
C SER A 703 9.73 -15.63 -55.70
N ASN A 704 9.02 -15.20 -56.75
CA ASN A 704 8.00 -14.14 -56.72
C ASN A 704 6.72 -14.60 -57.38
N ARG A 705 6.39 -15.87 -57.26
CA ARG A 705 5.20 -16.43 -57.91
C ARG A 705 3.94 -15.79 -57.37
N ALA A 706 3.15 -15.16 -58.26
CA ALA A 706 1.99 -14.39 -57.89
C ALA A 706 2.30 -13.26 -56.87
N GLY A 707 3.56 -12.99 -56.61
CA GLY A 707 4.03 -11.95 -55.72
C GLY A 707 4.22 -10.61 -56.42
N SER A 708 4.59 -9.61 -55.66
CA SER A 708 4.78 -8.26 -56.15
C SER A 708 6.06 -7.65 -55.61
N VAL A 709 6.92 -7.13 -56.49
CA VAL A 709 8.10 -6.35 -56.17
C VAL A 709 8.00 -5.04 -56.93
N VAL A 710 7.84 -3.91 -56.22
CA VAL A 710 7.59 -2.62 -56.87
C VAL A 710 8.39 -1.53 -56.19
N GLY A 711 9.06 -0.69 -56.96
CA GLY A 711 9.79 0.47 -56.53
C GLY A 711 9.64 1.69 -57.42
N GLY A 712 10.11 2.84 -56.99
CA GLY A 712 10.35 4.00 -57.83
C GLY A 712 11.33 3.64 -58.93
N THR A 713 12.45 2.98 -58.54
CA THR A 713 13.32 2.18 -59.39
C THR A 713 13.43 0.79 -58.81
N LEU A 714 13.72 -0.21 -59.60
CA LEU A 714 13.87 -1.57 -59.14
C LEU A 714 15.15 -2.18 -59.65
N SER A 715 15.95 -2.74 -58.74
CA SER A 715 17.12 -3.52 -59.07
C SER A 715 17.08 -4.84 -58.32
N VAL A 716 17.15 -5.94 -59.05
CA VAL A 716 17.18 -7.27 -58.46
C VAL A 716 18.42 -8.02 -59.00
N ASP A 717 19.22 -8.52 -58.08
CA ASP A 717 20.36 -9.36 -58.39
C ASP A 717 20.20 -10.69 -57.60
N THR A 718 20.00 -11.77 -58.30
CA THR A 718 19.85 -13.11 -57.70
C THR A 718 21.15 -13.89 -57.68
N GLN A 719 22.27 -13.21 -57.94
CA GLN A 719 23.60 -13.81 -57.90
C GLN A 719 23.70 -15.04 -58.81
N GLY A 720 23.09 -14.94 -59.99
CA GLY A 720 23.09 -15.99 -60.97
C GLY A 720 22.14 -17.14 -60.67
N GLN A 721 21.34 -17.08 -59.65
CA GLN A 721 20.29 -18.06 -59.37
C GLN A 721 18.99 -17.65 -60.03
N ALA A 722 18.03 -18.58 -60.09
CA ALA A 722 16.76 -18.34 -60.74
C ALA A 722 15.92 -17.25 -60.08
N LEU A 723 15.16 -16.53 -60.93
CA LEU A 723 14.13 -15.59 -60.55
C LEU A 723 12.81 -16.12 -61.11
N ASP A 724 11.89 -16.54 -60.25
CA ASP A 724 10.56 -17.00 -60.64
C ASP A 724 9.52 -15.96 -60.30
N ASN A 725 8.99 -15.27 -61.31
CA ASN A 725 7.92 -14.28 -61.25
C ASN A 725 6.62 -14.78 -61.84
N SER A 726 6.39 -16.11 -61.85
CA SER A 726 5.18 -16.68 -62.43
C SER A 726 3.92 -16.07 -61.82
N GLY A 727 3.08 -15.42 -62.65
CA GLY A 727 1.90 -14.71 -62.19
C GLY A 727 2.19 -13.49 -61.32
N GLY A 728 3.47 -13.21 -61.04
CA GLY A 728 3.89 -12.10 -60.16
C GLY A 728 4.13 -10.77 -60.89
N THR A 729 4.44 -9.76 -60.14
CA THR A 729 4.73 -8.42 -60.67
C THR A 729 6.08 -7.92 -60.17
N LEU A 730 6.93 -7.49 -61.06
CA LEU A 730 8.13 -6.70 -60.82
C LEU A 730 7.96 -5.37 -61.52
N GLY A 731 7.98 -4.25 -60.78
CA GLY A 731 7.66 -2.95 -61.33
C GLY A 731 8.51 -1.79 -60.84
N SER A 732 8.75 -0.79 -61.69
CA SER A 732 9.22 0.52 -61.30
C SER A 732 8.21 1.57 -61.69
N GLN A 733 7.97 2.54 -60.77
CA GLN A 733 6.90 3.55 -60.93
C GLN A 733 7.43 4.87 -61.48
N ASN A 734 8.68 5.22 -61.16
CA ASN A 734 9.22 6.52 -61.49
C ASN A 734 10.45 6.42 -62.40
N GLY A 735 11.16 5.35 -62.35
CA GLY A 735 12.43 5.22 -63.10
C GLY A 735 12.61 3.85 -63.74
N GLY A 736 13.85 3.45 -63.85
CA GLY A 736 14.22 2.17 -64.50
C GLY A 736 13.98 0.96 -63.58
N LEU A 737 14.04 -0.19 -64.22
CA LEU A 737 14.00 -1.50 -63.61
C LEU A 737 15.11 -2.36 -64.16
N ALA A 738 15.96 -2.88 -63.27
CA ALA A 738 17.08 -3.74 -63.65
C ALA A 738 16.95 -5.10 -62.96
N LEU A 739 16.98 -6.14 -63.73
CA LEU A 739 17.01 -7.52 -63.27
C LEU A 739 18.31 -8.18 -63.70
N HIS A 740 19.03 -8.73 -62.75
CA HIS A 740 20.19 -9.59 -62.97
C HIS A 740 19.94 -10.93 -62.26
N SER A 741 19.79 -11.97 -63.07
CA SER A 741 19.43 -13.26 -62.51
C SER A 741 19.99 -14.40 -63.38
N GLY A 742 19.90 -15.65 -62.85
CA GLY A 742 19.94 -16.78 -63.71
C GLY A 742 18.64 -16.87 -64.53
N ALA A 743 17.92 -17.98 -64.50
CA ALA A 743 16.68 -18.08 -65.23
C ALA A 743 15.62 -17.10 -64.67
N LEU A 744 14.93 -16.41 -65.62
CA LEU A 744 13.75 -15.61 -65.28
C LEU A 744 12.49 -16.33 -65.72
N ILE A 745 11.60 -16.66 -64.79
CA ILE A 745 10.30 -17.23 -65.03
C ILE A 745 9.26 -16.18 -64.71
N ASN A 746 8.56 -15.66 -65.72
CA ASN A 746 7.50 -14.65 -65.63
C ASN A 746 6.18 -15.16 -66.22
N ALA A 747 5.87 -16.44 -66.06
CA ALA A 747 4.65 -17.04 -66.61
C ALA A 747 3.42 -16.39 -65.96
N GLY A 748 2.57 -15.74 -66.75
CA GLY A 748 1.44 -14.96 -66.26
C GLY A 748 1.84 -13.73 -65.45
N GLY A 749 3.12 -13.49 -65.30
CA GLY A 749 3.67 -12.39 -64.47
C GLY A 749 3.79 -11.08 -65.22
N ARG A 750 4.18 -10.04 -64.45
CA ARG A 750 4.36 -8.70 -64.98
C ARG A 750 5.67 -8.12 -64.50
N VAL A 751 6.49 -7.66 -65.41
CA VAL A 751 7.71 -6.88 -65.13
C VAL A 751 7.53 -5.56 -65.85
N GLN A 752 7.46 -4.45 -65.08
CA GLN A 752 7.16 -3.18 -65.67
C GLN A 752 8.08 -2.06 -65.14
N ALA A 753 8.71 -1.35 -66.05
CA ALA A 753 9.47 -0.14 -65.76
C ALA A 753 8.70 1.11 -66.22
N LYS A 754 8.72 2.17 -65.40
CA LYS A 754 8.19 3.49 -65.79
C LYS A 754 9.05 4.13 -66.87
N THR A 755 10.34 3.99 -66.76
CA THR A 755 11.30 4.45 -67.78
C THR A 755 11.97 3.17 -68.33
N ASP A 756 13.23 2.99 -68.06
CA ASP A 756 14.00 1.91 -68.67
C ASP A 756 13.89 0.58 -67.91
N LEU A 757 13.73 -0.49 -68.63
CA LEU A 757 13.75 -1.86 -68.11
C LEU A 757 14.99 -2.58 -68.61
N SER A 758 15.81 -3.09 -67.70
CA SER A 758 16.94 -3.94 -68.01
C SER A 758 16.76 -5.32 -67.37
N VAL A 759 16.87 -6.35 -68.15
CA VAL A 759 16.79 -7.74 -67.68
C VAL A 759 18.05 -8.48 -68.17
N GLN A 760 18.77 -9.07 -67.21
CA GLN A 760 20.00 -9.81 -67.47
C GLN A 760 19.90 -11.15 -66.78
N THR A 761 20.05 -12.23 -67.53
CA THR A 761 19.86 -13.58 -66.95
C THR A 761 21.11 -14.45 -67.09
N ASP A 762 22.29 -13.88 -67.28
CA ASP A 762 23.55 -14.60 -67.47
C ASP A 762 23.44 -15.74 -68.50
N GLY A 763 22.68 -15.52 -69.63
CA GLY A 763 22.47 -16.48 -70.65
C GLY A 763 21.45 -17.59 -70.31
N GLN A 764 20.74 -17.47 -69.18
CA GLN A 764 19.70 -18.43 -68.81
C GLN A 764 18.32 -18.04 -69.40
N ALA A 765 17.37 -18.93 -69.29
CA ALA A 765 16.05 -18.75 -69.88
C ALA A 765 15.21 -17.68 -69.20
N ILE A 766 14.39 -16.98 -69.99
CA ILE A 766 13.34 -16.09 -69.57
C ILE A 766 12.02 -16.66 -70.02
N VAL A 767 11.13 -16.96 -69.07
CA VAL A 767 9.75 -17.42 -69.36
C VAL A 767 8.80 -16.29 -68.97
N ASN A 768 8.09 -15.71 -69.92
CA ASN A 768 7.13 -14.60 -69.73
C ASN A 768 5.78 -14.97 -70.30
N THR A 769 5.24 -16.15 -70.03
CA THR A 769 4.04 -16.68 -70.61
C THR A 769 2.77 -16.29 -69.90
N GLY A 770 1.64 -16.28 -70.62
CA GLY A 770 0.32 -16.13 -70.03
C GLY A 770 0.05 -14.77 -69.34
N SER A 771 0.71 -13.72 -69.80
CA SER A 771 0.67 -12.40 -69.05
C SER A 771 -0.70 -11.75 -69.10
N GLY A 772 -1.62 -12.18 -69.86
CA GLY A 772 -2.90 -11.51 -70.05
C GLY A 772 -2.76 -10.07 -70.57
N ALA A 773 -3.78 -9.28 -70.43
CA ALA A 773 -3.81 -7.92 -70.92
C ALA A 773 -2.90 -6.93 -70.16
N ASN A 774 -2.52 -7.27 -68.97
CA ASN A 774 -1.78 -6.38 -68.12
C ASN A 774 -0.48 -6.95 -67.57
N GLY A 775 -0.11 -8.13 -67.93
CA GLY A 775 1.14 -8.78 -67.55
C GLY A 775 2.25 -8.61 -68.55
N GLY A 776 3.40 -9.24 -68.27
CA GLY A 776 4.56 -9.25 -69.15
C GLY A 776 5.71 -8.39 -68.68
N LEU A 777 6.63 -8.10 -69.59
CA LEU A 777 7.73 -7.17 -69.37
C LEU A 777 7.38 -5.81 -69.95
N LEU A 778 7.27 -4.82 -69.09
CA LEU A 778 6.68 -3.55 -69.48
C LEU A 778 7.64 -2.40 -69.15
N ALA A 779 8.07 -1.63 -70.12
CA ALA A 779 8.92 -0.48 -69.95
C ALA A 779 8.19 0.79 -70.36
N GLY A 780 8.16 1.82 -69.47
CA GLY A 780 7.65 3.13 -69.76
C GLY A 780 8.65 3.99 -70.51
N GLY A 781 9.92 3.62 -70.54
CA GLY A 781 11.03 4.16 -71.30
C GLY A 781 11.71 3.07 -72.05
N GLY A 782 13.03 2.98 -72.00
CA GLY A 782 13.82 1.95 -72.60
C GLY A 782 13.71 0.58 -71.90
N LEU A 783 13.76 -0.51 -72.68
CA LEU A 783 13.82 -1.87 -72.16
C LEU A 783 15.10 -2.54 -72.62
N GLN A 784 15.83 -3.08 -71.72
CA GLN A 784 16.98 -3.93 -72.02
C GLN A 784 16.76 -5.32 -71.37
N VAL A 785 16.86 -6.36 -72.18
CA VAL A 785 16.79 -7.72 -71.74
C VAL A 785 17.99 -8.49 -72.28
N ASP A 786 18.81 -9.01 -71.36
CA ASP A 786 19.95 -9.80 -71.67
C ASP A 786 19.82 -11.17 -71.01
N GLY A 787 19.78 -12.23 -71.79
CA GLY A 787 19.54 -13.56 -71.23
C GLY A 787 19.59 -14.63 -72.30
N GLY A 788 19.26 -15.80 -71.85
CA GLY A 788 19.09 -16.97 -72.74
C GLY A 788 17.78 -16.88 -73.51
N SER A 789 16.89 -17.84 -73.34
CA SER A 789 15.62 -17.83 -74.04
C SER A 789 14.57 -17.03 -73.29
N LEU A 790 13.68 -16.38 -73.98
CA LEU A 790 12.48 -15.77 -73.47
C LEU A 790 11.27 -16.54 -73.93
N ASP A 791 10.56 -17.20 -73.05
CA ASP A 791 9.25 -17.73 -73.29
C ASP A 791 8.18 -16.72 -72.80
N ASN A 792 7.52 -16.02 -73.72
CA ASN A 792 6.50 -15.05 -73.53
C ASN A 792 5.11 -15.49 -74.01
N ARG A 793 4.81 -16.74 -73.99
CA ARG A 793 3.51 -17.25 -74.48
C ARG A 793 2.35 -16.72 -73.68
N GLY A 794 1.43 -16.01 -74.33
CA GLY A 794 0.38 -15.28 -73.69
C GLY A 794 0.90 -14.17 -72.79
N GLY A 795 2.17 -13.81 -72.97
CA GLY A 795 2.83 -12.78 -72.19
C GLY A 795 2.78 -11.44 -72.87
N VAL A 796 3.07 -10.41 -72.12
CA VAL A 796 3.21 -9.04 -72.53
C VAL A 796 4.61 -8.54 -72.17
N VAL A 797 5.30 -7.98 -73.12
CA VAL A 797 6.53 -7.22 -72.98
C VAL A 797 6.24 -5.86 -73.59
N PHE A 798 6.37 -4.82 -72.76
CA PHE A 798 6.03 -3.48 -73.22
C PHE A 798 7.09 -2.46 -72.84
N ALA A 799 7.40 -1.61 -73.72
CA ALA A 799 8.24 -0.45 -73.50
C ALA A 799 7.62 0.79 -74.18
N GLN A 800 7.64 1.88 -73.46
CA GLN A 800 7.20 3.11 -73.99
C GLN A 800 8.38 3.89 -74.60
N GLY A 801 9.52 3.48 -74.35
CA GLY A 801 10.75 3.92 -74.99
C GLY A 801 11.38 2.74 -75.66
N ASP A 802 12.68 2.70 -75.86
CA ASP A 802 13.43 1.63 -76.43
C ASP A 802 13.46 0.43 -75.51
N ALA A 803 13.11 -0.76 -76.04
CA ALA A 803 13.34 -1.99 -75.32
C ALA A 803 14.50 -2.72 -75.97
N ARG A 804 15.40 -3.20 -75.14
CA ARG A 804 16.51 -4.00 -75.60
C ARG A 804 16.45 -5.32 -74.90
N LEU A 805 16.36 -6.34 -75.70
CA LEU A 805 16.36 -7.76 -75.21
C LEU A 805 17.54 -8.47 -75.80
N GLY A 806 18.48 -8.83 -74.94
CA GLY A 806 19.62 -9.65 -75.28
C GLY A 806 19.36 -11.10 -74.90
N LEU A 807 18.54 -11.74 -75.67
CA LEU A 807 18.01 -13.11 -75.37
C LEU A 807 18.37 -14.05 -76.49
N SER A 808 18.61 -15.28 -76.14
CA SER A 808 18.79 -16.34 -77.16
C SER A 808 17.44 -16.74 -77.75
N THR A 809 16.39 -16.74 -76.99
CA THR A 809 15.02 -17.10 -77.44
C THR A 809 13.98 -16.31 -76.60
N VAL A 810 12.94 -15.90 -77.25
CA VAL A 810 11.76 -15.30 -76.65
C VAL A 810 10.55 -15.99 -77.17
N ASP A 811 9.78 -16.65 -76.30
CA ASP A 811 8.48 -17.15 -76.64
C ASP A 811 7.42 -16.27 -76.12
N ASN A 812 6.85 -15.49 -76.96
CA ASN A 812 5.82 -14.51 -76.61
C ASN A 812 4.48 -14.95 -77.16
N SER A 813 4.30 -16.31 -77.31
CA SER A 813 3.11 -16.83 -77.91
C SER A 813 1.84 -16.59 -77.08
N ALA A 814 0.73 -16.93 -77.66
CA ALA A 814 -0.58 -16.92 -77.04
C ALA A 814 -0.95 -15.55 -76.43
N ALA A 815 -0.99 -14.62 -77.28
CA ALA A 815 -1.40 -13.30 -76.88
C ALA A 815 -0.43 -12.65 -75.96
N GLY A 816 0.80 -12.98 -76.07
CA GLY A 816 1.77 -12.16 -75.29
C GLY A 816 1.69 -10.71 -75.68
N SER A 817 1.63 -9.87 -74.75
CA SER A 817 1.41 -8.41 -74.96
C SER A 817 2.31 -7.60 -74.06
N LEU A 818 2.66 -6.49 -74.65
CA LEU A 818 3.42 -5.46 -73.87
C LEU A 818 2.65 -4.21 -73.86
N SER A 819 2.30 -3.73 -72.80
CA SER A 819 1.66 -2.46 -72.74
C SER A 819 1.98 -1.78 -71.41
N ALA A 820 2.05 -0.59 -71.52
CA ALA A 820 2.41 0.04 -70.36
C ALA A 820 1.81 1.20 -70.08
N ALA A 821 1.65 1.66 -69.35
CA ALA A 821 1.24 2.91 -69.13
C ALA A 821 1.22 3.16 -67.78
N GLY A 822 1.78 3.02 -67.24
CA GLY A 822 1.81 3.53 -66.14
C GLY A 822 1.50 3.06 -64.95
N ASN A 823 1.80 2.72 -64.29
CA ASN A 823 1.76 2.51 -63.12
C ASN A 823 1.34 1.61 -62.33
N LEU A 824 1.59 1.04 -61.83
CA LEU A 824 1.34 0.26 -61.28
C LEU A 824 1.64 -0.38 -60.37
N ALA A 825 1.75 -0.62 -59.90
CA ALA A 825 1.91 -1.04 -59.20
C ALA A 825 1.58 -1.96 -58.47
N LEU A 826 1.48 -2.29 -58.11
CA LEU A 826 1.26 -2.86 -57.61
C LEU A 826 0.96 -3.72 -57.02
N ASN A 827 0.81 -4.09 -56.73
CA ASN A 827 0.47 -4.66 -56.10
C ASN A 827 0.33 -5.68 -55.85
N ALA A 828 0.23 -5.81 -55.64
CA ALA A 828 0.03 -6.47 -55.43
C ALA A 828 -0.61 -7.14 -55.09
N ALA A 829 -0.85 -7.13 -55.29
CA ALA A 829 -1.57 -7.58 -54.95
C ALA A 829 -1.43 -8.43 -54.51
N MET A 830 -1.05 -8.16 -54.48
CA MET A 830 -0.98 -8.60 -54.12
C MET A 830 -1.09 -8.98 -53.47
N LEU A 831 -1.00 -8.78 -53.35
CA LEU A 831 -1.07 -8.86 -52.92
C LEU A 831 -1.88 -9.54 -52.76
N ASN A 832 -2.33 -9.91 -53.10
CA ASN A 832 -3.06 -10.43 -53.24
C ASN A 832 -3.96 -10.62 -53.24
N ASN A 833 -3.87 -10.15 -53.31
CA ASN A 833 -4.56 -10.02 -53.43
C ASN A 833 -5.49 -9.94 -53.76
N ALA A 834 -5.54 -9.98 -53.68
CA ALA A 834 -6.52 -9.84 -53.89
C ALA A 834 -6.85 -8.66 -54.37
N GLY A 835 -6.77 -8.25 -54.68
CA GLY A 835 -7.15 -7.17 -55.05
C GLY A 835 -6.26 -6.34 -55.31
N GLY A 836 -5.45 -6.49 -55.10
CA GLY A 836 -4.56 -5.67 -55.10
C GLY A 836 -4.29 -4.69 -55.95
N ARG A 837 -4.16 -3.79 -56.03
CA ARG A 837 -3.86 -2.82 -56.69
C ARG A 837 -3.30 -1.88 -56.03
N VAL A 838 -2.63 -1.46 -56.08
CA VAL A 838 -1.83 -0.66 -55.65
C VAL A 838 -1.81 0.59 -56.20
N GLN A 839 -1.45 1.36 -55.86
CA GLN A 839 -1.55 2.47 -56.26
C GLN A 839 -0.67 3.35 -55.93
N GLY A 840 -0.32 3.65 -55.89
CA GLY A 840 0.43 4.50 -55.78
C GLY A 840 1.03 5.27 -55.14
N GLY A 841 1.49 5.69 -54.92
CA GLY A 841 2.18 6.52 -54.38
C GLY A 841 2.35 6.38 -53.06
N GLN A 842 1.94 5.90 -52.66
CA GLN A 842 2.06 5.99 -51.44
C GLN A 842 2.12 4.87 -50.83
N ASN A 843 2.10 4.39 -50.76
CA ASN A 843 2.11 3.47 -50.23
C ASN A 843 1.96 2.43 -49.92
N LEU A 844 2.04 2.14 -49.89
CA LEU A 844 1.87 1.24 -49.94
C LEU A 844 1.66 0.27 -49.56
N ALA A 845 1.54 0.02 -49.49
CA ALA A 845 1.29 -0.65 -49.19
C ALA A 845 1.11 -1.65 -49.07
N LEU A 846 1.27 -1.90 -49.02
CA LEU A 846 0.97 -2.65 -49.16
C LEU A 846 0.70 -3.55 -48.68
N ALA A 847 0.33 -3.68 -48.60
CA ALA A 847 -0.04 -4.34 -48.11
C ALA A 847 -0.14 -5.32 -48.08
N LEU A 848 -0.07 -5.47 -48.14
CA LEU A 848 -0.31 -6.14 -48.36
C LEU A 848 -0.49 -7.03 -47.89
N GLY A 849 -0.86 -7.10 -47.71
CA GLY A 849 -1.16 -7.68 -47.36
C GLY A 849 -1.58 -8.23 -46.98
N GLY A 850 -1.75 -8.11 -46.94
CA GLY A 850 -2.13 -8.40 -46.54
C GLY A 850 -2.63 -8.64 -46.53
N ASP A 851 -2.57 -8.49 -46.71
CA ASP A 851 -3.04 -8.49 -46.85
C ASP A 851 -3.15 -8.30 -47.29
N LEU A 852 -2.74 -8.08 -47.39
CA LEU A 852 -2.97 -7.73 -47.91
C LEU A 852 -3.52 -8.42 -48.41
N ASN A 853 -3.85 -9.04 -48.55
CA ASN A 853 -4.42 -9.55 -49.05
C ASN A 853 -5.30 -9.44 -49.26
N ASN A 854 -5.12 -9.06 -49.31
CA ASN A 854 -5.75 -8.69 -49.59
C ASN A 854 -6.41 -8.71 -50.12
N GLN A 855 -6.32 -8.66 -50.10
CA GLN A 855 -6.89 -8.43 -50.71
C GLN A 855 -6.99 -7.31 -50.86
N ALA A 856 -6.39 -6.94 -50.79
CA ALA A 856 -6.41 -6.07 -51.10
C ALA A 856 -5.76 -5.08 -50.89
N GLY A 857 -5.36 -4.95 -50.84
CA GLY A 857 -4.74 -4.17 -50.54
C GLY A 857 -4.37 -3.12 -50.31
N LEU A 858 -3.95 -2.56 -50.08
CA LEU A 858 -3.47 -1.70 -49.82
C LEU A 858 -3.30 -0.73 -49.60
N LEU A 859 -2.86 -0.10 -49.47
CA LEU A 859 -2.66 0.71 -49.44
C LEU A 859 -2.11 1.65 -49.06
N ALA A 860 -1.55 2.08 -48.97
CA ALA A 860 -0.96 2.79 -48.69
C ALA A 860 -0.73 3.97 -48.52
N ALA A 861 -0.55 4.34 -48.32
CA ALA A 861 -0.36 5.49 -48.19
C ALA A 861 0.74 5.99 -47.58
N ASN A 862 1.28 6.42 -47.59
CA ASN A 862 2.20 6.91 -47.04
C ASN A 862 2.27 6.70 -45.78
N GLY A 863 2.63 6.24 -45.46
CA GLY A 863 2.78 5.95 -44.29
C GLY A 863 2.25 4.90 -43.79
N LEU A 864 2.10 4.25 -43.90
CA LEU A 864 1.62 3.31 -43.41
C LEU A 864 1.95 2.26 -43.41
N LEU A 865 2.24 1.94 -43.50
CA LEU A 865 2.17 1.05 -43.56
C LEU A 865 2.16 0.00 -43.37
N SER A 866 1.82 -0.29 -43.48
CA SER A 866 1.57 -1.14 -43.18
C SER A 866 1.63 -2.09 -43.29
N LEU A 867 1.77 -2.04 -43.55
CA LEU A 867 1.53 -2.70 -43.67
C LEU A 867 1.14 -3.59 -43.57
N THR A 868 0.61 -3.64 -43.57
CA THR A 868 0.00 -4.34 -43.24
C THR A 868 -0.12 -5.24 -43.33
N ALA A 869 -0.04 -5.32 -43.56
CA ALA A 869 -0.42 -5.90 -43.69
C ALA A 869 -0.62 -6.59 -43.30
N ALA A 870 -0.75 -6.56 -43.20
CA ALA A 870 -1.22 -6.96 -42.81
C ALA A 870 -1.45 -7.47 -42.15
N THR A 871 -1.30 -7.53 -42.20
CA THR A 871 -1.70 -7.83 -41.82
C THR A 871 -2.10 -7.89 -41.49
N LEU A 872 -1.88 -7.62 -41.65
CA LEU A 872 -2.38 -7.41 -41.53
C LEU A 872 -3.15 -8.04 -41.62
N ASP A 873 -3.52 -8.50 -42.06
CA ASP A 873 -4.36 -8.98 -42.18
C ASP A 873 -4.84 -9.25 -41.45
N ASN A 874 -4.62 -8.91 -41.19
CA ASN A 874 -5.09 -8.96 -40.57
C ASN A 874 -6.03 -9.37 -40.46
N ARG A 875 -6.37 -9.45 -40.72
CA ARG A 875 -7.24 -9.85 -40.83
C ARG A 875 -8.21 -9.61 -40.90
N ASN A 876 -8.39 -9.32 -41.11
CA ASN A 876 -9.05 -9.06 -41.67
C ASN A 876 -9.29 -8.18 -41.65
N THR A 877 -8.88 -7.83 -41.37
CA THR A 877 -8.79 -6.96 -41.24
C THR A 877 -9.54 -6.39 -40.95
N PHE A 878 -9.66 -6.39 -40.53
CA PHE A 878 -10.34 -6.10 -40.21
C PHE A 878 -11.16 -5.75 -40.84
N THR A 879 -11.20 -5.94 -41.27
CA THR A 879 -11.86 -5.75 -41.94
C THR A 879 -11.68 -5.12 -42.98
N ALA A 880 -11.80 -5.21 -43.46
CA ALA A 880 -11.88 -4.75 -44.45
C ALA A 880 -11.36 -3.54 -44.57
N SER A 881 -11.33 -3.24 -44.22
CA SER A 881 -10.99 -2.24 -44.35
C SER A 881 -9.93 -2.05 -44.14
N ASN A 882 -9.80 -2.36 -43.89
CA ASN A 882 -9.04 -2.14 -43.65
C ASN A 882 -8.16 -1.83 -44.08
N ALA A 883 -8.21 -1.99 -44.40
CA ALA A 883 -7.51 -1.75 -44.83
C ALA A 883 -6.65 -1.48 -44.41
N LEU A 884 -6.35 -1.80 -44.17
CA LEU A 884 -5.73 -1.92 -43.77
C LEU A 884 -4.71 -1.68 -43.67
N GLY A 885 -4.33 -1.93 -43.70
CA GLY A 885 -3.44 -1.79 -43.47
C GLY A 885 -2.81 -0.97 -43.61
N VAL A 886 -2.94 -0.26 -43.57
CA VAL A 886 -2.42 0.60 -43.73
C VAL A 886 -2.53 1.65 -43.21
N GLN A 887 -2.12 2.25 -42.81
CA GLN A 887 -2.07 3.16 -42.49
C GLN A 887 -1.46 4.01 -42.02
N ALA A 888 -1.22 4.24 -42.17
CA ALA A 888 -0.56 5.04 -42.20
C ALA A 888 -0.12 5.70 -41.06
N GLY A 889 0.11 6.09 -40.91
CA GLY A 889 0.56 6.64 -39.99
C GLY A 889 0.67 6.02 -38.98
N GLN A 890 0.53 5.29 -38.98
CA GLN A 890 0.68 4.68 -38.29
C GLN A 890 0.71 3.53 -38.25
N LEU A 891 0.75 3.14 -38.42
CA LEU A 891 0.67 2.26 -38.41
C LEU A 891 0.42 1.51 -38.39
N GLN A 892 0.31 1.29 -38.56
CA GLN A 892 -0.07 0.63 -38.44
C GLN A 892 -0.09 -0.41 -38.61
N LEU A 893 0.12 -0.73 -38.72
CA LEU A 893 -0.06 -1.43 -38.86
C LEU A 893 -0.57 -2.26 -38.80
N ARG A 894 -0.92 -2.51 -39.00
CA ARG A 894 -1.52 -3.14 -38.94
C ARG A 894 -1.61 -4.15 -39.11
N ALA A 895 -1.43 -4.34 -39.05
CA ALA A 895 -1.60 -4.99 -39.23
C ALA A 895 -2.12 -5.57 -38.73
N GLN A 896 -2.60 -5.80 -38.78
CA GLN A 896 -3.23 -6.12 -38.23
C GLN A 896 -3.21 -6.83 -37.57
N ALA A 897 -2.79 -6.83 -37.89
CA ALA A 897 -2.72 -7.29 -37.46
C ALA A 897 -2.78 -7.52 -37.11
N LEU A 898 -2.73 -7.36 -36.85
CA LEU A 898 -2.92 -7.22 -36.44
C LEU A 898 -3.67 -7.93 -36.35
N ASN A 899 -4.16 -8.39 -36.90
CA ASN A 899 -4.95 -8.86 -37.08
C ASN A 899 -5.48 -8.97 -36.35
N ASN A 900 -5.24 -8.39 -35.88
CA ASN A 900 -5.52 -8.09 -35.12
C ASN A 900 -6.45 -8.42 -34.71
N GLN A 901 -6.78 -8.61 -34.77
CA GLN A 901 -7.62 -8.85 -34.72
C GLN A 901 -8.32 -8.30 -34.69
N GLN A 902 -8.10 -7.65 -34.94
CA GLN A 902 -8.42 -7.22 -35.62
C GLN A 902 -7.96 -6.37 -35.90
N GLY A 903 -7.14 -5.91 -35.92
CA GLY A 903 -6.60 -5.18 -36.13
C GLY A 903 -6.34 -4.23 -36.44
N GLN A 904 -6.07 -3.67 -36.53
CA GLN A 904 -5.69 -2.84 -36.86
C GLN A 904 -5.13 -1.97 -36.71
N LEU A 905 -4.88 -1.40 -36.59
CA LEU A 905 -4.31 -0.59 -36.76
C LEU A 905 -3.82 0.33 -36.33
N LEU A 906 -3.25 0.93 -36.53
CA LEU A 906 -2.70 1.80 -36.25
C LEU A 906 -2.56 2.96 -36.35
N SER A 907 -2.41 3.48 -36.03
CA SER A 907 -2.31 4.60 -36.25
C SER A 907 -1.45 5.40 -35.78
N ASN A 908 -1.03 6.07 -35.88
CA ASN A 908 -0.29 6.84 -35.61
C ASN A 908 -0.29 7.30 -34.50
N GLY A 909 -0.38 7.28 -34.19
CA GLY A 909 -0.13 7.19 -33.69
C GLY A 909 -0.13 6.22 -33.14
N ALA A 910 -0.44 5.87 -33.04
CA ALA A 910 -0.48 5.05 -32.53
C ALA A 910 -0.72 3.96 -32.95
N SER A 911 -1.00 3.51 -33.22
CA SER A 911 -1.33 2.67 -33.54
C SER A 911 -1.59 1.88 -33.39
N SER A 912 -1.78 1.54 -33.49
CA SER A 912 -2.15 0.78 -33.36
C SER A 912 -1.83 -0.19 -33.53
N MET A 913 -1.43 -0.68 -33.49
CA MET A 913 -1.35 -1.49 -33.66
C MET A 913 -1.66 -2.29 -33.32
N GLN A 914 -2.05 -2.27 -33.36
CA GLN A 914 -2.51 -2.77 -33.15
C GLN A 914 -2.57 -3.83 -33.25
N LEU A 915 -2.30 -4.14 -33.27
CA LEU A 915 -2.49 -4.90 -33.42
C LEU A 915 -3.17 -5.59 -32.95
N SER A 916 -3.78 -5.49 -33.29
CA SER A 916 -4.52 -5.79 -32.94
C SER A 916 -4.65 -6.69 -32.42
N ALA A 917 -4.57 -6.87 -32.59
CA ALA A 917 -4.75 -7.45 -32.18
C ALA A 917 -4.38 -7.84 -31.70
N TRP A 918 -3.86 -7.76 -31.87
CA TRP A 918 -3.59 -7.99 -31.34
C TRP A 918 -3.58 -7.87 -31.07
N LEU A 919 -3.65 -7.71 -30.86
CA LEU A 919 -3.86 -7.38 -30.61
C LEU A 919 -4.64 -7.87 -30.59
N ASP A 920 -5.08 -8.10 -30.90
CA ASP A 920 -5.89 -8.44 -31.18
C ASP A 920 -6.42 -8.28 -30.71
N ASN A 921 -6.08 -7.75 -30.32
CA ASN A 921 -6.35 -7.42 -29.74
C ASN A 921 -7.20 -7.86 -29.44
N SER A 922 -7.40 -8.18 -29.42
CA SER A 922 -8.01 -8.52 -29.44
C SER A 922 -8.01 -8.34 -29.56
N GLY A 923 -7.57 -7.61 -29.90
CA GLY A 923 -7.41 -7.14 -30.37
C GLY A 923 -7.13 -6.51 -30.81
N GLY A 924 -6.70 -5.99 -31.06
CA GLY A 924 -6.17 -5.33 -31.51
C GLY A 924 -6.04 -4.31 -31.57
N ARG A 925 -5.79 -3.83 -31.46
CA ARG A 925 -5.54 -2.95 -31.75
C ARG A 925 -4.91 -2.28 -31.73
N ILE A 926 -4.63 -1.67 -31.70
CA ILE A 926 -3.99 -0.93 -31.91
C ILE A 926 -3.62 0.11 -31.59
N ALA A 927 -3.01 0.59 -31.77
CA ALA A 927 -2.52 1.50 -31.52
C ALA A 927 -2.47 2.58 -31.64
N SER A 928 -2.48 3.20 -31.43
CA SER A 928 -2.36 4.29 -31.63
C SER A 928 -1.59 5.14 -31.11
N GLY A 929 -1.30 5.89 -31.55
CA GLY A 929 -0.58 6.76 -31.18
C GLY A 929 -0.38 7.01 -30.05
N GLY A 930 -0.74 6.83 -29.71
CA GLY A 930 -0.52 6.71 -28.81
C GLY A 930 -0.51 5.52 -28.27
N SER A 931 -0.82 5.03 -28.19
CA SER A 931 -0.86 4.03 -27.56
C SER A 931 -1.03 2.87 -28.02
N LEU A 932 -1.29 2.23 -28.23
CA LEU A 932 -1.65 1.28 -28.60
C LEU A 932 -1.83 0.34 -28.28
N ASN A 933 -2.02 -0.13 -28.21
CA ASN A 933 -2.40 -0.98 -27.95
C ASN A 933 -2.15 -2.04 -28.29
N THR A 934 -1.97 -2.45 -28.43
CA THR A 934 -2.00 -3.29 -28.74
C THR A 934 -2.25 -4.21 -28.39
N HIS A 935 -2.65 -4.67 -28.42
CA HIS A 935 -3.08 -5.43 -28.16
C HIS A 935 -3.09 -6.46 -28.37
N ALA A 936 -3.36 -6.86 -28.29
CA ALA A 936 -3.69 -7.66 -28.58
C ALA A 936 -4.15 -8.48 -27.89
N ASP A 937 -4.76 -9.09 -27.77
CA ASP A 937 -5.43 -9.69 -27.44
C ASP A 937 -5.55 -10.08 -26.76
N ALA A 938 -5.28 -9.90 -26.90
CA ALA A 938 -5.54 -10.06 -26.70
C ALA A 938 -5.45 -9.63 -26.54
N VAL A 939 -5.01 -9.01 -26.48
CA VAL A 939 -5.00 -8.38 -26.31
C VAL A 939 -5.76 -8.61 -26.23
N THR A 940 -6.05 -8.69 -26.68
CA THR A 940 -6.70 -8.63 -27.02
C THR A 940 -7.06 -8.04 -26.69
N ASN A 941 -6.73 -7.34 -26.46
CA ASN A 941 -6.84 -6.67 -26.11
C ASN A 941 -7.56 -6.87 -25.72
N THR A 942 -7.66 -7.15 -25.62
CA THR A 942 -8.18 -7.19 -25.49
C THR A 942 -7.99 -6.79 -25.35
N ALA A 943 -7.49 -6.38 -25.62
CA ALA A 943 -7.32 -5.91 -25.93
C ALA A 943 -6.95 -5.43 -26.35
N GLY A 944 -6.68 -5.06 -26.75
CA GLY A 944 -6.18 -4.66 -27.20
C GLY A 944 -5.92 -3.82 -27.35
N MET A 945 -5.59 -3.41 -27.26
CA MET A 945 -5.21 -2.66 -27.46
C MET A 945 -4.92 -2.19 -27.46
N LEU A 946 -4.67 -1.64 -27.33
CA LEU A 946 -4.29 -0.99 -27.40
C LEU A 946 -3.92 0.06 -27.11
N ARG A 947 -3.36 0.76 -27.18
CA ARG A 947 -3.06 1.64 -26.97
C ARG A 947 -2.91 2.62 -27.13
N SER A 948 -2.88 3.22 -26.82
CA SER A 948 -2.65 4.23 -26.97
C SER A 948 -2.06 5.16 -26.47
N GLN A 949 -1.84 5.78 -26.55
CA GLN A 949 -1.21 6.61 -26.24
C GLN A 949 -0.96 6.67 -25.13
N GLY A 950 -1.05 6.56 -24.73
CA GLY A 950 -0.75 6.45 -23.85
C GLY A 950 -0.72 5.27 -23.29
N ASN A 951 -1.03 4.62 -23.33
CA ASN A 951 -1.08 3.62 -22.67
C ASN A 951 -1.27 2.49 -23.20
N GLN A 952 -1.35 1.90 -23.23
CA GLN A 952 -1.66 0.92 -23.66
C GLN A 952 -1.51 -0.07 -23.35
N PHE A 953 -1.65 -0.73 -23.40
CA PHE A 953 -1.81 -1.62 -23.04
C PHE A 953 -1.63 -2.74 -23.43
N MET A 954 -1.71 -3.49 -23.43
CA MET A 954 -1.86 -4.38 -23.84
C MET A 954 -2.34 -5.28 -23.42
N ALA A 955 -3.01 -5.64 -23.69
CA ALA A 955 -3.73 -6.38 -23.56
C ALA A 955 -3.63 -7.44 -23.55
N ALA A 956 -3.86 -7.89 -23.55
CA ALA A 956 -4.20 -8.71 -23.75
C ALA A 956 -4.47 -9.61 -23.28
N ARG A 957 -4.78 -10.12 -23.29
CA ARG A 957 -5.33 -10.85 -23.11
C ARG A 957 -5.61 -10.95 -22.39
N ALA A 958 -5.46 -10.67 -22.40
CA ALA A 958 -5.91 -10.54 -22.31
C ALA A 958 -5.89 -9.81 -22.19
N LEU A 959 -5.57 -9.28 -21.97
CA LEU A 959 -5.75 -8.47 -21.67
C LEU A 959 -6.63 -8.61 -21.77
N SER A 960 -6.96 -8.83 -22.26
CA SER A 960 -7.73 -8.71 -22.61
C SER A 960 -8.31 -8.35 -22.27
N GLY A 961 -8.10 -8.06 -21.70
CA GLY A 961 -8.46 -7.63 -21.37
C GLY A 961 -8.82 -6.92 -21.05
N ASP A 962 -8.75 -6.43 -20.71
CA ASP A 962 -8.99 -5.59 -20.37
C ASP A 962 -8.52 -4.87 -20.67
N GLY A 963 -7.84 -4.81 -21.51
CA GLY A 963 -7.24 -4.38 -21.97
C GLY A 963 -7.02 -3.46 -22.31
N GLN A 964 -6.71 -2.83 -22.06
CA GLN A 964 -6.45 -1.96 -22.46
C GLN A 964 -5.69 -1.59 -22.51
N VAL A 965 -5.37 -1.23 -22.48
CA VAL A 965 -4.66 -0.78 -22.64
C VAL A 965 -4.30 0.31 -22.54
N GLN A 966 -3.94 1.01 -22.61
CA GLN A 966 -3.60 1.94 -22.52
C GLN A 966 -3.32 2.85 -22.64
N SER A 967 -3.22 3.38 -22.50
CA SER A 967 -2.93 4.30 -22.63
C SER A 967 -2.38 5.19 -22.03
N GLN A 968 -2.25 5.93 -22.07
CA GLN A 968 -1.64 6.80 -21.73
C GLN A 968 -1.31 6.78 -20.61
N GLY A 969 -1.22 6.74 -20.24
CA GLY A 969 -0.85 6.52 -19.27
C GLY A 969 -0.95 5.22 -18.78
N ASP A 970 -1.31 4.47 -19.15
CA ASP A 970 -1.50 3.35 -18.52
C ASP A 970 -1.33 2.24 -19.13
N LEU A 971 -1.34 1.73 -18.96
CA LEU A 971 -1.39 0.77 -19.38
C LEU A 971 -1.50 -0.19 -19.03
N GLY A 972 -1.86 -0.64 -19.12
CA GLY A 972 -1.99 -1.39 -19.03
C GLY A 972 -1.79 -2.35 -19.27
N LEU A 973 -1.81 -3.32 -19.07
CA LEU A 973 -1.83 -4.27 -19.40
C LEU A 973 -2.42 -5.16 -18.96
N SER A 974 -3.17 -5.62 -18.94
CA SER A 974 -3.91 -6.37 -18.64
C SER A 974 -3.65 -7.57 -18.65
N LEU A 975 -3.77 -8.25 -18.40
CA LEU A 975 -3.86 -9.11 -18.47
C LEU A 975 -4.22 -10.17 -18.07
N HIS A 976 -4.57 -10.87 -18.21
CA HIS A 976 -5.05 -11.70 -18.20
C HIS A 976 -5.44 -12.43 -17.55
N GLU A 977 -5.66 -12.63 -17.30
CA GLU A 977 -6.00 -13.14 -16.96
C GLU A 977 -6.19 -12.70 -16.45
N SER A 978 -6.21 -12.13 -16.40
CA SER A 978 -6.34 -11.38 -15.96
C SER A 978 -5.81 -10.30 -15.66
N LEU A 979 -5.83 -9.50 -15.81
CA LEU A 979 -5.58 -8.48 -15.45
C LEU A 979 -6.40 -8.01 -14.65
N THR A 980 -6.28 -7.91 -14.03
CA THR A 980 -6.83 -7.29 -13.37
C THR A 980 -6.18 -6.16 -12.97
N ASN A 981 -6.05 -5.46 -13.39
CA ASN A 981 -5.66 -4.41 -13.10
C ASN A 981 -6.43 -3.63 -12.69
N THR A 982 -6.50 -3.25 -12.28
CA THR A 982 -7.00 -2.56 -11.93
C THR A 982 -6.45 -1.37 -11.60
N GLY A 983 -5.91 -1.11 -11.86
CA GLY A 983 -5.36 -0.07 -11.55
C GLY A 983 -5.42 0.95 -12.46
N GLN A 984 -5.22 1.46 -12.53
CA GLN A 984 -5.19 2.24 -13.26
C GLN A 984 -4.18 2.34 -13.76
N LEU A 985 -4.18 2.70 -14.19
CA LEU A 985 -3.13 2.66 -14.79
C LEU A 985 -2.70 4.02 -14.95
#